data_d0b70dad0c4eae58ce895d59e446d503
#
_entry.id   d0b70dad0c4eae58ce895d59e446d503
#
_cell.length_a   1.000
_cell.length_b   1.000
_cell.length_c   1.000
_cell.angle_alpha   90.00
_cell.angle_beta   90.00
_cell.angle_gamma   90.00
#
_symmetry.space_group_name_H-M   'P 1'
#
loop_
_entity.id
_entity.type
_entity.pdbx_description
1 polymer ?
#
loop_
_entity_poly.entity_id
_entity_poly.type
_entity_poly.pdbx_seq_one_letter_code
_entity_poly.pdbx_strand_id
1 'polypeptide(L)'
;MKNRWKIDGEAIVWDLTDKSEHIDDIEMTGLGASVVYQYGIGADGTAFYNRHCIWPTLRTKPNDTHASFQWDVTEDDYPKLLLNGLSVRQIPKQFVVNGIVKSELCSADGQLEIQRTVFPSVDEMNIYEIIKVTNVSEHKAELSIQGEKEHVVTYTAVRSTVHAEKEKPLPPACVGTKGCYIVKVFCDKTGEFTLEKGQSLCYTLTSSAQIANKSYTLKDPFDELIRRKQRVKDICADTVLDTGDEIVDTMFRFCKFRTGEGVIGTKNGLFHSPGGCRFYASSFCNDQMEYATTWFSYVHDPIAEQSVMDMASQFEGFLYGDNGIPTSVICEGMDYWKLDRGDEAMYAYGLSHYLLAKGSPTLMKRFYHAAEYCLDFCLRRKMEDGIIESAYDELENRFPSGIANLSTSSLTYAALKNMKYLAKEMGDTQKFAYYAEEEAALRSSINRYFAANMRGFETYQYYDGNDKLRAWICIPLVFGIDERKEGTRQALLSDYLYNGYAFYTQEGNITIWDRSTLYSIRGLFKVGYADDALRCLRAYSEERLLCERTPYAVEAIRDEDGRGWAGESKKSHLSAESCVLCLAVTDGLFGIEGTGLRSFRFYPQLPAALDHAYLKNVHAFGEIFDLRVERNGYQVLVDGRVVAVGPLNETAEISFD
;
A
#
# COMPACT_ATOMS: atom_id res chain seq x y z
N MET A 1 23.07 -9.10 4.34
CA MET A 1 23.02 -9.65 2.95
C MET A 1 23.72 -8.68 2.01
N LYS A 2 24.19 -9.10 0.85
CA LYS A 2 24.80 -8.17 -0.11
C LYS A 2 23.66 -7.46 -0.86
N ASN A 3 23.69 -6.13 -0.90
CA ASN A 3 22.73 -5.35 -1.66
C ASN A 3 22.74 -5.78 -3.12
N ARG A 4 21.60 -6.17 -3.66
CA ARG A 4 21.43 -6.56 -5.06
C ARG A 4 21.07 -5.35 -5.90
N TRP A 5 20.23 -4.53 -5.36
CA TRP A 5 19.74 -3.30 -5.98
C TRP A 5 20.57 -2.10 -5.54
N LYS A 6 20.57 -1.05 -6.34
CA LYS A 6 21.10 0.28 -6.01
C LYS A 6 20.07 1.33 -6.42
N ILE A 7 20.07 2.46 -5.75
CA ILE A 7 19.28 3.62 -6.13
C ILE A 7 20.00 4.35 -7.27
N ASP A 8 19.24 4.77 -8.28
CA ASP A 8 19.72 5.59 -9.39
C ASP A 8 18.63 6.63 -9.75
N GLY A 9 18.77 7.82 -9.18
CA GLY A 9 17.77 8.88 -9.27
C GLY A 9 16.41 8.43 -8.71
N GLU A 10 15.39 8.42 -9.55
CA GLU A 10 14.03 8.01 -9.16
C GLU A 10 13.76 6.51 -9.29
N ALA A 11 14.76 5.71 -9.64
CA ALA A 11 14.64 4.28 -9.89
C ALA A 11 15.48 3.46 -8.92
N ILE A 12 15.18 2.18 -8.81
CA ILE A 12 16.12 1.18 -8.33
C ILE A 12 16.60 0.35 -9.51
N VAL A 13 17.88 -0.02 -9.46
CA VAL A 13 18.58 -0.68 -10.55
C VAL A 13 19.29 -1.93 -10.03
N TRP A 14 19.09 -3.05 -10.69
CA TRP A 14 19.86 -4.27 -10.48
C TRP A 14 20.80 -4.49 -11.67
N ASP A 15 22.10 -4.22 -11.48
CA ASP A 15 23.14 -4.52 -12.45
C ASP A 15 23.62 -5.97 -12.27
N LEU A 16 23.47 -6.75 -13.32
CA LEU A 16 23.77 -8.18 -13.32
C LEU A 16 25.25 -8.48 -13.49
N THR A 17 26.03 -8.10 -12.48
CA THR A 17 27.46 -8.47 -12.39
C THR A 17 27.67 -9.90 -11.89
N ASP A 18 26.73 -10.40 -11.08
CA ASP A 18 26.62 -11.77 -10.60
C ASP A 18 25.50 -12.47 -11.39
N LYS A 19 25.84 -13.57 -12.07
CA LYS A 19 24.91 -14.34 -12.90
C LYS A 19 24.27 -15.51 -12.15
N SER A 20 24.24 -15.46 -10.82
CA SER A 20 23.55 -16.47 -10.02
C SER A 20 22.06 -16.45 -10.29
N GLU A 21 21.43 -17.63 -10.26
CA GLU A 21 19.98 -17.76 -10.35
C GLU A 21 19.30 -16.91 -9.27
N HIS A 22 18.43 -16.02 -9.70
CA HIS A 22 17.61 -15.22 -8.80
C HIS A 22 16.41 -14.64 -9.55
N ILE A 23 15.24 -14.69 -8.91
CA ILE A 23 13.98 -14.18 -9.44
C ILE A 23 13.39 -13.23 -8.42
N ASP A 24 13.20 -11.99 -8.84
CA ASP A 24 12.43 -10.98 -8.12
C ASP A 24 11.01 -10.84 -8.68
N ASP A 25 10.13 -10.22 -7.93
CA ASP A 25 8.77 -9.92 -8.35
C ASP A 25 8.33 -8.53 -7.88
N ILE A 26 7.44 -7.91 -8.67
CA ILE A 26 6.82 -6.63 -8.35
C ILE A 26 5.39 -6.60 -8.87
N GLU A 27 4.49 -6.04 -8.08
CA GLU A 27 3.15 -5.73 -8.57
C GLU A 27 3.08 -4.31 -9.13
N MET A 28 2.42 -4.19 -10.27
CA MET A 28 2.03 -2.92 -10.89
C MET A 28 0.53 -2.97 -11.16
N THR A 29 -0.20 -1.93 -10.79
CA THR A 29 -1.66 -1.91 -10.86
C THR A 29 -2.18 -0.68 -11.60
N GLY A 30 -3.26 -0.86 -12.34
CA GLY A 30 -4.12 0.17 -12.87
C GLY A 30 -5.58 -0.09 -12.46
N LEU A 31 -6.51 0.76 -12.85
CA LEU A 31 -7.91 0.66 -12.42
C LEU A 31 -8.60 -0.64 -12.87
N GLY A 32 -8.19 -1.22 -14.00
CA GLY A 32 -8.83 -2.40 -14.60
C GLY A 32 -8.04 -3.70 -14.47
N ALA A 33 -6.73 -3.62 -14.34
CA ALA A 33 -5.84 -4.79 -14.32
C ALA A 33 -4.63 -4.56 -13.42
N SER A 34 -4.13 -5.67 -12.86
CA SER A 34 -2.87 -5.73 -12.14
C SER A 34 -1.99 -6.82 -12.73
N VAL A 35 -0.68 -6.68 -12.59
CA VAL A 35 0.28 -7.71 -12.93
C VAL A 35 1.31 -7.85 -11.82
N VAL A 36 1.46 -9.07 -11.31
CA VAL A 36 2.65 -9.44 -10.55
C VAL A 36 3.66 -9.96 -11.57
N TYR A 37 4.63 -9.13 -11.87
CA TYR A 37 5.68 -9.43 -12.84
C TYR A 37 6.87 -10.05 -12.13
N GLN A 38 7.16 -11.31 -12.48
CA GLN A 38 8.34 -12.02 -12.01
C GLN A 38 9.42 -11.92 -13.09
N TYR A 39 10.62 -11.54 -12.68
CA TYR A 39 11.75 -11.33 -13.61
C TYR A 39 13.07 -11.65 -12.91
N GLY A 40 14.07 -11.99 -13.71
CA GLY A 40 15.38 -12.31 -13.16
C GLY A 40 16.23 -13.20 -14.05
N ILE A 41 17.07 -14.00 -13.41
CA ILE A 41 17.98 -14.97 -14.03
C ILE A 41 17.51 -16.37 -13.69
N GLY A 42 17.22 -17.18 -14.72
CA GLY A 42 16.93 -18.60 -14.56
C GLY A 42 18.18 -19.45 -14.30
N ALA A 43 17.97 -20.71 -13.97
CA ALA A 43 19.04 -21.66 -13.66
C ALA A 43 20.05 -21.88 -14.81
N ASP A 44 19.65 -21.63 -16.05
CA ASP A 44 20.51 -21.72 -17.25
C ASP A 44 21.22 -20.39 -17.59
N GLY A 45 21.10 -19.38 -16.73
CA GLY A 45 21.67 -18.05 -16.93
C GLY A 45 20.93 -17.16 -17.94
N THR A 46 19.78 -17.61 -18.45
CA THR A 46 18.94 -16.78 -19.33
C THR A 46 17.93 -15.97 -18.52
N ALA A 47 17.33 -14.97 -19.16
CA ALA A 47 16.28 -14.17 -18.57
C ALA A 47 15.06 -15.04 -18.25
N PHE A 48 14.52 -14.89 -17.07
CA PHE A 48 13.25 -15.46 -16.62
C PHE A 48 12.18 -14.39 -16.58
N TYR A 49 10.99 -14.70 -17.10
CA TYR A 49 9.82 -13.82 -17.04
C TYR A 49 8.54 -14.62 -16.82
N ASN A 50 7.68 -14.12 -15.93
CA ASN A 50 6.31 -14.58 -15.80
C ASN A 50 5.41 -13.39 -15.48
N ARG A 51 4.21 -13.34 -16.06
CA ARG A 51 3.21 -12.30 -15.84
C ARG A 51 2.00 -12.96 -15.21
N HIS A 52 1.89 -12.82 -13.91
CA HIS A 52 0.67 -13.18 -13.21
C HIS A 52 -0.33 -12.04 -13.37
N CYS A 53 -1.16 -12.13 -14.39
CA CYS A 53 -2.16 -11.13 -14.75
C CYS A 53 -3.40 -11.30 -13.90
N ILE A 54 -3.95 -10.21 -13.39
CA ILE A 54 -5.09 -10.19 -12.48
C ILE A 54 -6.10 -9.15 -12.96
N TRP A 55 -7.38 -9.55 -13.05
CA TRP A 55 -8.49 -8.67 -13.40
C TRP A 55 -9.48 -8.68 -12.24
N PRO A 56 -9.38 -7.72 -11.30
CA PRO A 56 -10.10 -7.76 -10.02
C PRO A 56 -11.60 -7.86 -10.17
N THR A 57 -12.18 -7.19 -11.16
CA THR A 57 -13.63 -7.13 -11.40
C THR A 57 -14.17 -8.22 -12.31
N LEU A 58 -13.32 -9.04 -12.91
CA LEU A 58 -13.73 -10.28 -13.54
C LEU A 58 -13.79 -11.37 -12.46
N ARG A 59 -14.98 -11.84 -12.15
CA ARG A 59 -15.21 -12.67 -10.96
C ARG A 59 -15.36 -14.13 -11.32
N THR A 60 -14.54 -14.99 -10.72
CA THR A 60 -14.70 -16.46 -10.84
C THR A 60 -15.81 -16.98 -9.93
N LYS A 61 -16.10 -16.24 -8.86
CA LYS A 61 -17.18 -16.50 -7.92
C LYS A 61 -17.73 -15.17 -7.41
N PRO A 62 -19.05 -14.95 -7.42
CA PRO A 62 -19.64 -13.71 -6.93
C PRO A 62 -19.56 -13.62 -5.40
N ASN A 63 -19.51 -12.40 -4.89
CA ASN A 63 -19.56 -12.08 -3.47
C ASN A 63 -18.52 -12.86 -2.64
N ASP A 64 -17.31 -12.98 -3.18
CA ASP A 64 -16.17 -13.63 -2.54
C ASP A 64 -14.94 -12.72 -2.64
N THR A 65 -14.29 -12.43 -1.53
CA THR A 65 -13.14 -11.53 -1.50
C THR A 65 -11.97 -12.04 -2.35
N HIS A 66 -11.85 -13.35 -2.53
CA HIS A 66 -10.70 -14.02 -3.12
C HIS A 66 -10.92 -14.49 -4.57
N ALA A 67 -11.97 -14.06 -5.21
CA ALA A 67 -12.41 -14.63 -6.49
C ALA A 67 -12.17 -13.73 -7.71
N SER A 68 -11.14 -12.90 -7.68
CA SER A 68 -10.65 -12.19 -8.87
C SER A 68 -10.17 -13.18 -9.94
N PHE A 69 -10.45 -12.88 -11.20
CA PHE A 69 -9.92 -13.67 -12.30
C PHE A 69 -8.44 -13.40 -12.49
N GLN A 70 -7.67 -14.46 -12.65
CA GLN A 70 -6.21 -14.39 -12.80
C GLN A 70 -5.73 -15.42 -13.79
N TRP A 71 -4.62 -15.12 -14.47
CA TRP A 71 -4.00 -15.98 -15.46
C TRP A 71 -2.50 -15.76 -15.51
N ASP A 72 -1.73 -16.85 -15.51
CA ASP A 72 -0.29 -16.79 -15.77
C ASP A 72 -0.04 -16.73 -17.28
N VAL A 73 0.60 -15.66 -17.74
CA VAL A 73 1.05 -15.51 -19.12
C VAL A 73 2.56 -15.71 -19.15
N THR A 74 2.99 -16.79 -19.76
CA THR A 74 4.38 -17.21 -19.85
C THR A 74 4.99 -16.89 -21.21
N GLU A 75 6.29 -17.10 -21.35
CA GLU A 75 6.96 -16.94 -22.65
C GLU A 75 6.44 -17.92 -23.74
N ASP A 76 5.77 -19.02 -23.35
CA ASP A 76 5.18 -19.95 -24.30
C ASP A 76 3.85 -19.46 -24.90
N ASP A 77 3.20 -18.50 -24.25
CA ASP A 77 1.97 -17.87 -24.75
C ASP A 77 2.24 -16.78 -25.79
N TYR A 78 3.50 -16.40 -25.98
CA TYR A 78 3.93 -15.36 -26.92
C TYR A 78 4.62 -15.92 -28.18
N PRO A 79 4.54 -15.20 -29.31
CA PRO A 79 5.37 -15.48 -30.45
C PRO A 79 6.87 -15.46 -30.11
N LYS A 80 7.62 -16.42 -30.62
CA LYS A 80 9.06 -16.57 -30.32
C LYS A 80 9.90 -15.72 -31.26
N LEU A 81 10.88 -15.00 -30.69
CA LEU A 81 11.88 -14.28 -31.45
C LEU A 81 13.00 -15.24 -31.86
N LEU A 82 13.27 -15.32 -33.16
CA LEU A 82 14.36 -16.12 -33.71
C LEU A 82 15.37 -15.22 -34.43
N LEU A 83 16.63 -15.61 -34.36
CA LEU A 83 17.74 -15.06 -35.14
C LEU A 83 18.31 -16.17 -36.02
N ASN A 84 18.33 -15.96 -37.35
CA ASN A 84 18.79 -16.94 -38.32
C ASN A 84 18.10 -18.32 -38.15
N GLY A 85 16.80 -18.32 -37.82
CA GLY A 85 15.99 -19.52 -37.60
C GLY A 85 16.16 -20.20 -36.24
N LEU A 86 17.00 -19.69 -35.34
CA LEU A 86 17.23 -20.23 -34.01
C LEU A 86 16.59 -19.32 -32.93
N SER A 87 15.99 -19.93 -31.92
CA SER A 87 15.41 -19.17 -30.79
C SER A 87 16.47 -18.33 -30.10
N VAL A 88 16.19 -17.05 -29.90
CA VAL A 88 17.10 -16.11 -29.24
C VAL A 88 17.13 -16.37 -27.73
N ARG A 89 18.29 -16.85 -27.24
CA ARG A 89 18.56 -16.93 -25.81
C ARG A 89 18.88 -15.52 -25.30
N GLN A 90 18.04 -14.99 -24.43
CA GLN A 90 18.15 -13.64 -23.88
C GLN A 90 18.94 -13.67 -22.57
N ILE A 91 20.06 -12.96 -22.53
CA ILE A 91 20.95 -12.84 -21.37
C ILE A 91 20.71 -11.47 -20.74
N PRO A 92 20.22 -11.41 -19.49
CA PRO A 92 19.97 -10.14 -18.84
C PRO A 92 21.26 -9.42 -18.46
N LYS A 93 21.26 -8.08 -18.60
CA LYS A 93 22.32 -7.16 -18.23
C LYS A 93 21.92 -6.26 -17.06
N GLN A 94 20.67 -5.78 -17.09
CA GLN A 94 20.17 -4.85 -16.09
C GLN A 94 18.65 -4.92 -16.00
N PHE A 95 18.13 -4.73 -14.78
CA PHE A 95 16.72 -4.42 -14.51
C PHE A 95 16.60 -3.06 -13.86
N VAL A 96 15.58 -2.30 -14.25
CA VAL A 96 15.28 -0.96 -13.72
C VAL A 96 13.80 -0.89 -13.34
N VAL A 97 13.52 -0.43 -12.13
CA VAL A 97 12.14 -0.31 -11.60
C VAL A 97 11.89 1.13 -11.13
N ASN A 98 10.85 1.74 -11.69
CA ASN A 98 10.36 3.07 -11.28
C ASN A 98 8.87 3.27 -11.62
N GLY A 99 8.01 2.34 -11.21
CA GLY A 99 6.58 2.30 -11.55
C GLY A 99 6.28 1.61 -12.89
N ILE A 100 7.32 1.27 -13.63
CA ILE A 100 7.38 0.33 -14.75
C ILE A 100 8.61 -0.54 -14.57
N VAL A 101 8.64 -1.70 -15.21
CA VAL A 101 9.85 -2.54 -15.23
C VAL A 101 10.49 -2.49 -16.61
N LYS A 102 11.77 -2.14 -16.65
CA LYS A 102 12.60 -2.21 -17.84
C LYS A 102 13.66 -3.27 -17.67
N SER A 103 13.91 -4.03 -18.73
CA SER A 103 14.99 -5.02 -18.78
C SER A 103 15.90 -4.71 -19.96
N GLU A 104 17.19 -4.69 -19.72
CA GLU A 104 18.22 -4.62 -20.75
C GLU A 104 18.89 -5.98 -20.88
N LEU A 105 18.94 -6.51 -22.08
CA LEU A 105 19.42 -7.85 -22.37
C LEU A 105 20.27 -7.86 -23.63
N CYS A 106 20.99 -8.96 -23.87
CA CYS A 106 21.58 -9.26 -25.15
C CYS A 106 21.25 -10.71 -25.57
N SER A 107 21.38 -10.99 -26.86
CA SER A 107 21.42 -12.39 -27.33
C SER A 107 22.69 -13.08 -26.82
N ALA A 108 22.63 -14.40 -26.60
CA ALA A 108 23.78 -15.15 -26.07
C ALA A 108 25.02 -15.09 -26.97
N ASP A 109 24.85 -14.86 -28.25
CA ASP A 109 25.91 -14.66 -29.25
C ASP A 109 26.41 -13.21 -29.36
N GLY A 110 25.77 -12.27 -28.61
CA GLY A 110 26.11 -10.84 -28.59
C GLY A 110 25.71 -10.04 -29.82
N GLN A 111 24.95 -10.62 -30.78
CA GLN A 111 24.57 -9.93 -31.99
C GLN A 111 23.43 -8.94 -31.83
N LEU A 112 22.57 -9.15 -30.81
CA LEU A 112 21.40 -8.34 -30.56
C LEU A 112 21.45 -7.70 -29.16
N GLU A 113 21.05 -6.44 -29.10
CA GLU A 113 20.59 -5.80 -27.85
C GLU A 113 19.06 -5.80 -27.82
N ILE A 114 18.52 -6.13 -26.64
CA ILE A 114 17.08 -6.27 -26.47
C ILE A 114 16.67 -5.44 -25.25
N GLN A 115 15.68 -4.57 -25.42
CA GLN A 115 15.06 -3.81 -24.33
C GLN A 115 13.60 -4.26 -24.22
N ARG A 116 13.17 -4.55 -23.00
CA ARG A 116 11.77 -4.87 -22.68
C ARG A 116 11.23 -3.88 -21.65
N THR A 117 10.00 -3.41 -21.84
CA THR A 117 9.32 -2.50 -20.92
C THR A 117 7.93 -3.03 -20.63
N VAL A 118 7.66 -3.37 -19.37
CA VAL A 118 6.39 -3.96 -18.91
C VAL A 118 5.65 -3.00 -18.01
N PHE A 119 4.34 -2.86 -18.22
CA PHE A 119 3.46 -2.00 -17.42
C PHE A 119 1.98 -2.34 -17.64
N PRO A 120 1.10 -2.14 -16.64
CA PRO A 120 -0.35 -2.19 -16.85
C PRO A 120 -0.88 -0.89 -17.46
N SER A 121 -2.02 -0.95 -18.13
CA SER A 121 -2.79 0.24 -18.48
C SER A 121 -3.20 1.02 -17.23
N VAL A 122 -3.36 2.32 -17.35
CA VAL A 122 -3.86 3.17 -16.26
C VAL A 122 -5.31 2.83 -15.91
N ASP A 123 -6.16 2.55 -16.90
CA ASP A 123 -7.61 2.44 -16.73
C ASP A 123 -8.26 1.24 -17.45
N GLU A 124 -7.53 0.56 -18.35
CA GLU A 124 -8.07 -0.56 -19.11
C GLU A 124 -7.66 -1.93 -18.51
N MET A 125 -8.28 -2.99 -19.02
CA MET A 125 -7.98 -4.38 -18.62
C MET A 125 -6.77 -4.95 -19.38
N ASN A 126 -5.71 -4.14 -19.57
CA ASN A 126 -4.55 -4.49 -20.38
C ASN A 126 -3.26 -4.43 -19.60
N ILE A 127 -2.38 -5.35 -19.94
CA ILE A 127 -0.98 -5.35 -19.53
C ILE A 127 -0.16 -5.34 -20.81
N TYR A 128 0.76 -4.40 -20.92
CA TYR A 128 1.57 -4.16 -22.10
C TYR A 128 3.02 -4.53 -21.86
N GLU A 129 3.66 -4.99 -22.93
CA GLU A 129 5.09 -5.13 -23.03
C GLU A 129 5.58 -4.58 -24.37
N ILE A 130 6.52 -3.65 -24.34
CA ILE A 130 7.17 -3.09 -25.52
C ILE A 130 8.56 -3.71 -25.61
N ILE A 131 8.87 -4.31 -26.74
CA ILE A 131 10.15 -4.98 -27.01
C ILE A 131 10.83 -4.28 -28.17
N LYS A 132 12.08 -3.81 -27.93
CA LYS A 132 12.95 -3.25 -28.95
C LYS A 132 14.17 -4.15 -29.11
N VAL A 133 14.41 -4.62 -30.34
CA VAL A 133 15.56 -5.46 -30.71
C VAL A 133 16.43 -4.67 -31.66
N THR A 134 17.69 -4.49 -31.33
CA THR A 134 18.69 -3.75 -32.13
C THR A 134 19.79 -4.68 -32.58
N ASN A 135 20.10 -4.70 -33.87
CA ASN A 135 21.27 -5.42 -34.38
C ASN A 135 22.55 -4.61 -34.11
N VAL A 136 23.42 -5.14 -33.23
CA VAL A 136 24.71 -4.53 -32.87
C VAL A 136 25.89 -5.22 -33.53
N SER A 137 25.64 -6.26 -34.33
CA SER A 137 26.67 -6.99 -35.07
C SER A 137 27.12 -6.23 -36.35
N GLU A 138 28.26 -6.64 -36.92
CA GLU A 138 28.74 -6.10 -38.19
C GLU A 138 27.98 -6.66 -39.41
N HIS A 139 27.14 -7.68 -39.21
CA HIS A 139 26.43 -8.37 -40.25
C HIS A 139 24.91 -8.11 -40.19
N LYS A 140 24.23 -8.35 -41.28
CA LYS A 140 22.75 -8.36 -41.27
C LYS A 140 22.24 -9.43 -40.34
N ALA A 141 21.21 -9.11 -39.57
CA ALA A 141 20.50 -10.04 -38.72
C ALA A 141 19.15 -10.39 -39.35
N GLU A 142 18.97 -11.68 -39.67
CA GLU A 142 17.70 -12.20 -40.16
C GLU A 142 16.85 -12.60 -38.93
N LEU A 143 15.87 -11.76 -38.60
CA LEU A 143 14.97 -11.98 -37.47
C LEU A 143 13.64 -12.54 -37.95
N SER A 144 13.05 -13.42 -37.16
CA SER A 144 11.64 -13.75 -37.33
C SER A 144 10.90 -13.77 -36.00
N ILE A 145 9.67 -13.30 -36.01
CA ILE A 145 8.72 -13.39 -34.88
C ILE A 145 7.71 -14.46 -35.27
N GLN A 146 7.88 -15.67 -34.71
CA GLN A 146 7.11 -16.86 -35.08
C GLN A 146 6.07 -17.21 -34.00
N GLY A 147 4.83 -17.30 -34.42
CA GLY A 147 3.68 -17.66 -33.62
C GLY A 147 2.41 -17.00 -34.14
N GLU A 148 1.32 -17.23 -33.45
CA GLU A 148 0.06 -16.59 -33.76
C GLU A 148 0.10 -15.11 -33.38
N LYS A 149 -0.45 -14.25 -34.24
CA LYS A 149 -0.59 -12.81 -33.93
C LYS A 149 -1.53 -12.57 -32.76
N GLU A 150 -2.52 -13.41 -32.60
CA GLU A 150 -3.48 -13.39 -31.49
C GLU A 150 -3.65 -14.80 -30.94
N HIS A 151 -3.20 -15.01 -29.71
CA HIS A 151 -3.46 -16.23 -28.97
C HIS A 151 -4.66 -16.00 -28.04
N VAL A 152 -5.68 -16.85 -28.14
CA VAL A 152 -6.93 -16.71 -27.40
C VAL A 152 -7.17 -17.95 -26.55
N VAL A 153 -7.25 -17.73 -25.25
CA VAL A 153 -7.63 -18.78 -24.30
C VAL A 153 -9.04 -18.48 -23.77
N THR A 154 -9.94 -19.43 -23.94
CA THR A 154 -11.27 -19.34 -23.36
C THR A 154 -11.27 -20.03 -22.01
N TYR A 155 -11.59 -19.28 -20.96
CA TYR A 155 -11.71 -19.80 -19.61
C TYR A 155 -13.19 -19.85 -19.20
N THR A 156 -13.69 -21.03 -18.88
CA THR A 156 -15.00 -21.18 -18.28
C THR A 156 -14.82 -21.00 -16.78
N ALA A 157 -15.48 -20.01 -16.18
CA ALA A 157 -15.41 -19.77 -14.74
C ALA A 157 -15.83 -21.04 -13.99
N VAL A 158 -14.84 -21.76 -13.46
CA VAL A 158 -15.05 -22.93 -12.63
C VAL A 158 -14.93 -22.48 -11.18
N ARG A 159 -15.73 -23.07 -10.32
CA ARG A 159 -15.82 -22.79 -8.89
C ARG A 159 -14.42 -22.63 -8.25
N SER A 160 -14.26 -21.58 -7.46
CA SER A 160 -13.08 -21.46 -6.61
C SER A 160 -12.95 -22.69 -5.70
N THR A 161 -11.79 -23.31 -5.71
CA THR A 161 -11.51 -24.50 -4.87
C THR A 161 -11.41 -24.18 -3.38
N VAL A 162 -11.34 -22.91 -3.01
CA VAL A 162 -11.10 -22.46 -1.63
C VAL A 162 -12.34 -22.55 -0.73
N HIS A 163 -13.57 -22.47 -1.31
CA HIS A 163 -14.81 -22.57 -0.54
C HIS A 163 -15.88 -23.40 -1.30
N ALA A 164 -15.59 -24.68 -1.51
CA ALA A 164 -16.40 -25.60 -2.30
C ALA A 164 -17.83 -25.88 -1.75
N GLU A 165 -18.18 -25.40 -0.57
CA GLU A 165 -19.40 -25.83 0.12
C GLU A 165 -20.65 -24.96 -0.11
N LYS A 166 -20.57 -23.80 -0.76
CA LYS A 166 -21.74 -22.96 -1.02
C LYS A 166 -21.82 -22.54 -2.48
N GLU A 167 -22.65 -23.23 -3.24
CA GLU A 167 -22.97 -22.85 -4.62
C GLU A 167 -23.76 -21.54 -4.64
N LYS A 168 -23.10 -20.44 -4.97
CA LYS A 168 -23.76 -19.18 -5.31
C LYS A 168 -23.80 -19.02 -6.82
N PRO A 169 -24.86 -18.45 -7.40
CA PRO A 169 -24.96 -18.22 -8.82
C PRO A 169 -23.81 -17.29 -9.30
N LEU A 170 -23.36 -17.50 -10.53
CA LEU A 170 -22.37 -16.62 -11.17
C LEU A 170 -22.89 -15.18 -11.23
N PRO A 171 -21.98 -14.16 -11.19
CA PRO A 171 -22.39 -12.77 -11.32
C PRO A 171 -23.21 -12.54 -12.59
N PRO A 172 -24.13 -11.57 -12.62
CA PRO A 172 -24.89 -11.23 -13.82
C PRO A 172 -24.00 -10.92 -15.03
N ALA A 173 -22.79 -10.43 -14.84
CA ALA A 173 -21.79 -10.22 -15.88
C ALA A 173 -21.34 -11.52 -16.58
N CYS A 174 -21.42 -12.67 -15.89
CA CYS A 174 -21.08 -13.98 -16.42
C CYS A 174 -22.28 -14.76 -16.94
N VAL A 175 -23.50 -14.36 -16.59
CA VAL A 175 -24.74 -15.14 -16.85
C VAL A 175 -25.14 -15.16 -18.33
N GLY A 176 -24.74 -14.17 -19.13
CA GLY A 176 -25.09 -14.12 -20.56
C GLY A 176 -24.23 -15.00 -21.49
N THR A 177 -23.14 -15.61 -20.99
CA THR A 177 -22.10 -16.22 -21.82
C THR A 177 -21.61 -17.58 -21.31
N LYS A 178 -22.42 -18.29 -20.54
CA LYS A 178 -22.02 -19.53 -19.84
C LYS A 178 -20.82 -19.34 -18.91
N GLY A 179 -20.60 -18.13 -18.39
CA GLY A 179 -19.52 -17.83 -17.47
C GLY A 179 -18.13 -17.88 -18.10
N CYS A 180 -18.00 -17.54 -19.37
CA CYS A 180 -16.71 -17.58 -20.07
C CYS A 180 -16.00 -16.24 -20.04
N TYR A 181 -14.76 -16.24 -19.61
CA TYR A 181 -13.78 -15.19 -19.86
C TYR A 181 -12.88 -15.56 -21.01
N ILE A 182 -12.42 -14.56 -21.74
CA ILE A 182 -11.46 -14.72 -22.82
C ILE A 182 -10.20 -13.97 -22.39
N VAL A 183 -9.08 -14.70 -22.29
CA VAL A 183 -7.75 -14.11 -22.20
C VAL A 183 -7.20 -14.03 -23.61
N LYS A 184 -6.70 -12.85 -23.97
CA LYS A 184 -6.06 -12.60 -25.26
C LYS A 184 -4.64 -12.16 -25.03
N VAL A 185 -3.73 -12.81 -25.73
CA VAL A 185 -2.35 -12.37 -25.87
C VAL A 185 -2.16 -11.96 -27.33
N PHE A 186 -1.87 -10.69 -27.54
CA PHE A 186 -1.77 -10.10 -28.87
C PHE A 186 -0.35 -9.61 -29.13
N CYS A 187 0.19 -9.91 -30.32
CA CYS A 187 1.45 -9.39 -30.81
C CYS A 187 1.18 -8.54 -32.06
N ASP A 188 1.62 -7.28 -32.08
CA ASP A 188 1.35 -6.37 -33.21
C ASP A 188 2.12 -6.77 -34.48
N LYS A 189 3.25 -7.47 -34.34
CA LYS A 189 4.12 -7.88 -35.44
C LYS A 189 4.50 -9.34 -35.38
N THR A 190 4.27 -10.06 -36.49
CA THR A 190 4.77 -11.41 -36.73
C THR A 190 5.36 -11.46 -38.14
N GLY A 191 6.23 -12.44 -38.42
CA GLY A 191 6.86 -12.64 -39.73
C GLY A 191 8.38 -12.41 -39.69
N GLU A 192 8.96 -12.17 -40.87
CA GLU A 192 10.39 -12.05 -41.07
C GLU A 192 10.84 -10.60 -41.26
N PHE A 193 11.99 -10.27 -40.69
CA PHE A 193 12.57 -8.93 -40.70
C PHE A 193 14.09 -9.02 -40.88
N THR A 194 14.64 -8.12 -41.66
CA THR A 194 16.10 -8.00 -41.83
C THR A 194 16.55 -6.70 -41.19
N LEU A 195 17.51 -6.75 -40.31
CA LEU A 195 18.09 -5.57 -39.68
C LEU A 195 19.57 -5.40 -40.10
N GLU A 196 19.87 -4.27 -40.69
CA GLU A 196 21.27 -3.83 -40.87
C GLU A 196 21.87 -3.44 -39.52
N LYS A 197 23.20 -3.31 -39.42
CA LYS A 197 23.88 -2.83 -38.23
C LYS A 197 23.28 -1.52 -37.71
N GLY A 198 22.94 -1.47 -36.44
CA GLY A 198 22.34 -0.31 -35.76
C GLY A 198 20.83 -0.12 -36.01
N GLN A 199 20.22 -0.91 -36.88
CA GLN A 199 18.77 -0.87 -37.08
C GLN A 199 18.04 -1.61 -35.95
N SER A 200 16.83 -1.16 -35.66
CA SER A 200 15.99 -1.73 -34.59
C SER A 200 14.62 -2.14 -35.12
N LEU A 201 14.13 -3.25 -34.61
CA LEU A 201 12.74 -3.69 -34.70
C LEU A 201 12.07 -3.42 -33.35
N CYS A 202 10.92 -2.75 -33.38
CA CYS A 202 10.11 -2.58 -32.19
C CYS A 202 8.77 -3.29 -32.41
N TYR A 203 8.36 -4.12 -31.44
CA TYR A 203 7.05 -4.78 -31.45
C TYR A 203 6.47 -4.80 -30.04
N THR A 204 5.17 -5.08 -29.96
CA THR A 204 4.44 -5.00 -28.69
C THR A 204 3.67 -6.28 -28.42
N LEU A 205 3.60 -6.63 -27.14
CA LEU A 205 2.78 -7.71 -26.63
C LEU A 205 1.72 -7.09 -25.69
N THR A 206 0.48 -7.53 -25.83
CA THR A 206 -0.62 -7.10 -24.97
C THR A 206 -1.34 -8.30 -24.40
N SER A 207 -1.42 -8.39 -23.08
CA SER A 207 -2.25 -9.38 -22.39
C SER A 207 -3.50 -8.69 -21.87
N SER A 208 -4.68 -9.24 -22.16
CA SER A 208 -5.95 -8.69 -21.73
C SER A 208 -6.94 -9.79 -21.36
N ALA A 209 -7.93 -9.47 -20.54
CA ALA A 209 -9.07 -10.34 -20.34
C ALA A 209 -10.38 -9.58 -20.54
N GLN A 210 -11.39 -10.28 -21.00
CA GLN A 210 -12.73 -9.74 -21.22
C GLN A 210 -13.80 -10.80 -21.00
N ILE A 211 -15.03 -10.35 -20.83
CA ILE A 211 -16.20 -11.24 -20.88
C ILE A 211 -16.42 -11.61 -22.36
N ALA A 212 -16.64 -12.90 -22.63
CA ALA A 212 -16.97 -13.35 -23.97
C ALA A 212 -18.15 -12.55 -24.56
N ASN A 213 -18.09 -12.25 -25.87
CA ASN A 213 -19.07 -11.45 -26.61
C ASN A 213 -19.15 -9.95 -26.29
N LYS A 214 -18.21 -9.38 -25.50
CA LYS A 214 -18.02 -7.93 -25.43
C LYS A 214 -16.98 -7.47 -26.45
N SER A 215 -17.28 -6.39 -27.16
CA SER A 215 -16.29 -5.74 -28.03
C SER A 215 -15.20 -5.12 -27.17
N TYR A 216 -13.99 -5.19 -27.64
CA TYR A 216 -12.82 -4.67 -26.96
C TYR A 216 -11.93 -3.92 -27.94
N THR A 217 -11.49 -2.73 -27.54
CA THR A 217 -10.57 -1.91 -28.32
C THR A 217 -9.21 -1.88 -27.65
N LEU A 218 -8.18 -2.35 -28.34
CA LEU A 218 -6.80 -2.19 -27.91
C LEU A 218 -6.36 -0.74 -28.09
N LYS A 219 -5.85 -0.13 -27.04
CA LYS A 219 -5.17 1.17 -27.10
C LYS A 219 -3.74 0.96 -27.59
N ASP A 220 -3.16 2.02 -28.15
CA ASP A 220 -1.76 1.99 -28.57
C ASP A 220 -0.84 1.84 -27.34
N PRO A 221 0.05 0.82 -27.30
CA PRO A 221 0.93 0.59 -26.16
C PRO A 221 1.92 1.73 -25.89
N PHE A 222 2.32 2.50 -26.90
CA PHE A 222 3.23 3.63 -26.71
C PHE A 222 2.51 4.82 -26.05
N ASP A 223 1.27 5.09 -26.44
CA ASP A 223 0.43 6.10 -25.80
C ASP A 223 0.15 5.70 -24.35
N GLU A 224 -0.15 4.43 -24.09
CA GLU A 224 -0.38 3.90 -22.74
C GLU A 224 0.90 3.98 -21.87
N LEU A 225 2.09 3.77 -22.44
CA LEU A 225 3.35 3.98 -21.72
C LEU A 225 3.53 5.45 -21.31
N ILE A 226 3.18 6.39 -22.18
CA ILE A 226 3.22 7.82 -21.87
C ILE A 226 2.24 8.13 -20.74
N ARG A 227 1.01 7.63 -20.81
CA ARG A 227 -0.01 7.80 -19.76
C ARG A 227 0.45 7.18 -18.43
N ARG A 228 1.03 5.98 -18.45
CA ARG A 228 1.55 5.31 -17.24
C ARG A 228 2.67 6.11 -16.59
N LYS A 229 3.64 6.60 -17.38
CA LYS A 229 4.72 7.47 -16.86
C LYS A 229 4.18 8.77 -16.28
N GLN A 230 3.17 9.36 -16.91
CA GLN A 230 2.53 10.56 -16.39
C GLN A 230 1.84 10.26 -15.06
N ARG A 231 1.09 9.15 -14.95
CA ARG A 231 0.45 8.72 -13.70
C ARG A 231 1.47 8.54 -12.56
N VAL A 232 2.63 7.89 -12.84
CA VAL A 232 3.73 7.76 -11.87
C VAL A 232 4.21 9.13 -11.40
N LYS A 233 4.42 10.05 -12.34
CA LYS A 233 4.88 11.41 -12.04
C LYS A 233 3.86 12.17 -11.20
N ASP A 234 2.58 12.09 -11.55
CA ASP A 234 1.50 12.80 -10.85
C ASP A 234 1.39 12.34 -9.40
N ILE A 235 1.35 11.01 -9.14
CA ILE A 235 1.33 10.47 -7.78
C ILE A 235 2.59 10.89 -6.99
N CYS A 236 3.76 10.94 -7.64
CA CYS A 236 5.01 11.28 -6.97
C CYS A 236 5.21 12.78 -6.75
N ALA A 237 4.42 13.65 -7.39
CA ALA A 237 4.58 15.11 -7.30
C ALA A 237 4.10 15.71 -5.97
N ASP A 238 3.07 15.10 -5.36
CA ASP A 238 2.51 15.59 -4.10
C ASP A 238 3.25 15.02 -2.90
N THR A 239 3.29 15.79 -1.81
CA THR A 239 3.84 15.38 -0.52
C THR A 239 5.20 14.70 -0.66
N VAL A 240 6.20 15.47 -1.07
CA VAL A 240 7.55 15.00 -1.35
C VAL A 240 8.41 15.10 -0.10
N LEU A 241 8.99 13.97 0.31
CA LEU A 241 9.99 13.91 1.37
C LEU A 241 11.39 14.19 0.81
N ASP A 242 12.14 15.01 1.52
CA ASP A 242 13.54 15.30 1.26
C ASP A 242 14.30 15.41 2.60
N THR A 243 14.99 14.36 2.98
CA THR A 243 15.78 14.27 4.20
C THR A 243 17.28 14.31 3.93
N GLY A 244 17.66 14.20 2.67
CA GLY A 244 19.05 13.97 2.25
C GLY A 244 19.51 12.52 2.47
N ASP A 245 18.72 11.66 3.10
CA ASP A 245 18.96 10.20 3.14
C ASP A 245 18.23 9.55 1.94
N GLU A 246 18.99 9.23 0.91
CA GLU A 246 18.49 8.69 -0.35
C GLU A 246 17.66 7.40 -0.16
N ILE A 247 17.99 6.57 0.83
CA ILE A 247 17.28 5.32 1.12
C ILE A 247 15.88 5.62 1.66
N VAL A 248 15.78 6.53 2.65
CA VAL A 248 14.52 6.91 3.26
C VAL A 248 13.61 7.63 2.27
N ASP A 249 14.16 8.58 1.51
CA ASP A 249 13.43 9.37 0.52
C ASP A 249 12.91 8.49 -0.63
N THR A 250 13.73 7.55 -1.11
CA THR A 250 13.33 6.58 -2.15
C THR A 250 12.25 5.62 -1.64
N MET A 251 12.39 5.09 -0.43
CA MET A 251 11.39 4.20 0.15
C MET A 251 10.03 4.91 0.31
N PHE A 252 10.03 6.14 0.81
CA PHE A 252 8.82 6.96 0.88
C PHE A 252 8.17 7.15 -0.50
N ARG A 253 8.98 7.45 -1.53
CA ARG A 253 8.51 7.62 -2.90
C ARG A 253 7.89 6.34 -3.45
N PHE A 254 8.50 5.18 -3.25
CA PHE A 254 7.97 3.90 -3.72
C PHE A 254 6.69 3.51 -2.99
N CYS A 255 6.62 3.67 -1.67
CA CYS A 255 5.39 3.41 -0.92
C CYS A 255 4.26 4.37 -1.34
N LYS A 256 4.55 5.67 -1.47
CA LYS A 256 3.58 6.66 -1.96
C LYS A 256 3.03 6.30 -3.33
N PHE A 257 3.91 5.92 -4.26
CA PHE A 257 3.49 5.46 -5.58
C PHE A 257 2.60 4.21 -5.47
N ARG A 258 3.01 3.21 -4.67
CA ARG A 258 2.24 1.97 -4.49
C ARG A 258 0.84 2.23 -3.93
N THR A 259 0.69 3.17 -2.99
CA THR A 259 -0.63 3.53 -2.45
C THR A 259 -1.55 4.11 -3.52
N GLY A 260 -1.04 5.01 -4.36
CA GLY A 260 -1.83 5.67 -5.41
C GLY A 260 -2.24 4.73 -6.54
N GLU A 261 -1.46 3.68 -6.82
CA GLU A 261 -1.84 2.66 -7.82
C GLU A 261 -2.68 1.51 -7.24
N GLY A 262 -2.79 1.39 -5.89
CA GLY A 262 -3.61 0.36 -5.24
C GLY A 262 -5.12 0.54 -5.42
N VAL A 263 -5.58 1.58 -6.12
CA VAL A 263 -7.00 1.83 -6.38
C VAL A 263 -7.47 1.08 -7.61
N ILE A 264 -8.59 0.35 -7.49
CA ILE A 264 -9.25 -0.37 -8.59
C ILE A 264 -10.61 0.23 -8.90
N GLY A 265 -11.00 0.20 -10.19
CA GLY A 265 -12.33 0.62 -10.63
C GLY A 265 -13.34 -0.51 -10.53
N THR A 266 -14.45 -0.30 -9.83
CA THR A 266 -15.54 -1.26 -9.69
C THR A 266 -16.87 -0.67 -10.18
N LYS A 267 -17.90 -1.49 -10.29
CA LYS A 267 -19.26 -0.99 -10.62
C LYS A 267 -19.85 -0.09 -9.53
N ASN A 268 -19.32 -0.15 -8.31
CA ASN A 268 -19.80 0.61 -7.16
C ASN A 268 -18.87 1.80 -6.81
N GLY A 269 -17.96 2.14 -7.70
CA GLY A 269 -16.99 3.21 -7.52
C GLY A 269 -15.55 2.72 -7.43
N LEU A 270 -14.67 3.59 -6.97
CA LEU A 270 -13.26 3.32 -6.81
C LEU A 270 -12.98 2.72 -5.43
N PHE A 271 -12.19 1.67 -5.40
CA PHE A 271 -11.78 0.96 -4.18
C PHE A 271 -10.28 0.99 -4.05
N HIS A 272 -9.75 1.42 -2.92
CA HIS A 272 -8.39 1.04 -2.57
C HIS A 272 -8.40 -0.42 -2.11
N SER A 273 -7.86 -1.30 -2.93
CA SER A 273 -7.67 -2.71 -2.59
C SER A 273 -6.51 -2.84 -1.60
N PRO A 274 -6.50 -3.86 -0.72
CA PRO A 274 -5.30 -4.18 0.08
C PRO A 274 -4.06 -4.42 -0.77
N GLY A 275 -4.21 -4.47 -2.09
CA GLY A 275 -3.17 -4.81 -3.04
C GLY A 275 -3.11 -6.31 -3.31
N GLY A 276 -2.09 -6.72 -4.04
CA GLY A 276 -1.88 -8.10 -4.42
C GLY A 276 -2.93 -8.68 -5.32
N CYS A 277 -4.03 -8.06 -5.43
CA CYS A 277 -5.23 -8.38 -6.23
C CYS A 277 -5.48 -9.86 -6.52
N ARG A 278 -4.55 -10.72 -6.20
CA ARG A 278 -4.63 -12.15 -6.41
C ARG A 278 -5.91 -12.74 -5.81
N PHE A 279 -6.25 -12.20 -4.65
CA PHE A 279 -7.37 -12.71 -3.87
C PHE A 279 -8.41 -11.63 -3.60
N TYR A 280 -7.99 -10.38 -3.44
CA TYR A 280 -8.82 -9.34 -2.88
C TYR A 280 -9.42 -8.41 -3.95
N ALA A 281 -10.70 -8.60 -4.22
CA ALA A 281 -11.52 -7.62 -4.92
C ALA A 281 -12.53 -7.04 -3.92
N SER A 282 -12.03 -6.54 -2.81
CA SER A 282 -12.80 -5.97 -1.71
C SER A 282 -11.98 -4.90 -1.02
N SER A 283 -12.67 -3.98 -0.36
CA SER A 283 -12.11 -2.96 0.50
C SER A 283 -12.30 -3.38 1.95
N PHE A 284 -11.21 -3.61 2.67
CA PHE A 284 -11.22 -3.89 4.10
C PHE A 284 -11.22 -2.60 4.90
N CYS A 285 -11.91 -2.59 6.04
CA CYS A 285 -12.05 -1.38 6.85
C CYS A 285 -10.70 -0.87 7.37
N ASN A 286 -9.82 -1.75 7.86
CA ASN A 286 -8.48 -1.37 8.27
C ASN A 286 -7.66 -0.80 7.09
N ASP A 287 -7.56 -1.53 5.98
CA ASP A 287 -6.72 -1.13 4.84
C ASP A 287 -7.21 0.16 4.19
N GLN A 288 -8.53 0.30 4.05
CA GLN A 288 -9.12 1.49 3.43
C GLN A 288 -9.25 2.65 4.42
N MET A 289 -9.94 2.44 5.55
CA MET A 289 -10.33 3.56 6.41
C MET A 289 -9.20 3.97 7.35
N GLU A 290 -8.52 3.01 7.97
CA GLU A 290 -7.45 3.32 8.92
C GLU A 290 -6.16 3.74 8.21
N TYR A 291 -5.78 3.11 7.09
CA TYR A 291 -4.51 3.37 6.42
C TYR A 291 -4.65 4.30 5.21
N ALA A 292 -5.35 3.86 4.17
CA ALA A 292 -5.41 4.60 2.91
C ALA A 292 -6.14 5.94 3.06
N THR A 293 -7.29 5.96 3.74
CA THR A 293 -8.06 7.19 3.95
C THR A 293 -7.26 8.23 4.74
N THR A 294 -6.56 7.83 5.80
CA THR A 294 -5.71 8.75 6.56
C THR A 294 -4.56 9.29 5.72
N TRP A 295 -3.87 8.45 4.94
CA TRP A 295 -2.79 8.90 4.07
C TRP A 295 -3.27 9.83 2.94
N PHE A 296 -4.38 9.49 2.28
CA PHE A 296 -4.91 10.27 1.16
C PHE A 296 -5.39 11.67 1.54
N SER A 297 -5.46 11.97 2.82
CA SER A 297 -5.73 13.33 3.30
C SER A 297 -4.62 14.33 3.01
N TYR A 298 -3.39 13.85 2.74
CA TYR A 298 -2.20 14.68 2.52
C TYR A 298 -1.81 14.86 1.05
N VAL A 299 -2.53 14.22 0.13
CA VAL A 299 -2.22 14.26 -1.31
C VAL A 299 -3.39 14.83 -2.12
N HIS A 300 -3.10 15.31 -3.32
CA HIS A 300 -4.09 15.73 -4.30
C HIS A 300 -4.09 14.79 -5.50
N ASP A 301 -4.59 13.59 -5.29
CA ASP A 301 -4.82 12.59 -6.34
C ASP A 301 -6.32 12.36 -6.51
N PRO A 302 -6.95 12.82 -7.61
CA PRO A 302 -8.39 12.68 -7.82
C PRO A 302 -8.90 11.25 -7.74
N ILE A 303 -8.08 10.25 -8.12
CA ILE A 303 -8.43 8.83 -8.04
C ILE A 303 -8.45 8.38 -6.58
N ALA A 304 -7.43 8.74 -5.82
CA ALA A 304 -7.36 8.43 -4.40
C ALA A 304 -8.48 9.11 -3.60
N GLU A 305 -8.71 10.41 -3.83
CA GLU A 305 -9.78 11.18 -3.19
C GLU A 305 -11.17 10.58 -3.49
N GLN A 306 -11.43 10.22 -4.75
CA GLN A 306 -12.70 9.58 -5.12
C GLN A 306 -12.86 8.22 -4.44
N SER A 307 -11.77 7.43 -4.30
CA SER A 307 -11.84 6.14 -3.61
C SER A 307 -12.23 6.29 -2.14
N VAL A 308 -11.76 7.34 -1.45
CA VAL A 308 -12.18 7.63 -0.07
C VAL A 308 -13.67 7.93 0.00
N MET A 309 -14.18 8.77 -0.90
CA MET A 309 -15.61 9.14 -0.93
C MET A 309 -16.50 7.94 -1.25
N ASP A 310 -16.11 7.13 -2.23
CA ASP A 310 -16.86 5.95 -2.62
C ASP A 310 -16.88 4.92 -1.50
N MET A 311 -15.75 4.67 -0.85
CA MET A 311 -15.66 3.70 0.24
C MET A 311 -16.35 4.18 1.51
N ALA A 312 -16.19 5.43 1.91
CA ALA A 312 -16.92 5.99 3.03
C ALA A 312 -18.44 5.84 2.84
N SER A 313 -18.93 6.10 1.62
CA SER A 313 -20.34 5.94 1.27
C SER A 313 -20.79 4.47 1.25
N GLN A 314 -19.93 3.54 0.81
CA GLN A 314 -20.23 2.10 0.82
C GLN A 314 -20.39 1.58 2.25
N PHE A 315 -19.45 1.89 3.14
CA PHE A 315 -19.51 1.51 4.54
C PHE A 315 -20.71 2.18 5.25
N GLU A 316 -20.97 3.46 4.95
CA GLU A 316 -22.14 4.20 5.49
C GLU A 316 -23.47 3.47 5.22
N GLY A 317 -23.59 2.80 4.08
CA GLY A 317 -24.77 2.01 3.74
C GLY A 317 -25.08 0.86 4.70
N PHE A 318 -24.14 0.48 5.57
CA PHE A 318 -24.28 -0.60 6.55
C PHE A 318 -24.43 -0.11 8.00
N LEU A 319 -24.35 1.20 8.27
CA LEU A 319 -24.31 1.76 9.62
C LEU A 319 -25.56 1.44 10.47
N TYR A 320 -26.73 1.38 9.87
CA TYR A 320 -27.99 1.37 10.60
C TYR A 320 -28.48 -0.03 11.00
N GLY A 321 -27.56 -0.99 11.11
CA GLY A 321 -27.85 -2.34 11.61
C GLY A 321 -27.33 -2.56 13.03
N ASP A 322 -27.93 -3.50 13.76
CA ASP A 322 -27.51 -3.86 15.14
C ASP A 322 -26.09 -4.42 15.26
N ASN A 323 -25.45 -4.73 14.14
CA ASN A 323 -24.18 -5.44 14.09
C ASN A 323 -22.98 -4.58 13.67
N GLY A 324 -23.14 -3.24 13.58
CA GLY A 324 -22.07 -2.36 13.14
C GLY A 324 -21.76 -2.46 11.63
N ILE A 325 -20.60 -1.90 11.21
CA ILE A 325 -20.13 -1.97 9.84
C ILE A 325 -19.48 -3.33 9.53
N PRO A 326 -19.45 -3.77 8.25
CA PRO A 326 -18.79 -5.02 7.90
C PRO A 326 -17.28 -4.87 7.95
N THR A 327 -16.58 -5.99 8.13
CA THR A 327 -15.12 -6.08 8.01
C THR A 327 -14.62 -5.59 6.65
N SER A 328 -15.36 -5.90 5.59
CA SER A 328 -15.04 -5.41 4.24
C SER A 328 -16.28 -5.33 3.35
N VAL A 329 -16.16 -4.52 2.30
CA VAL A 329 -17.14 -4.42 1.22
C VAL A 329 -16.53 -5.00 -0.05
N ILE A 330 -17.19 -5.98 -0.65
CA ILE A 330 -16.76 -6.64 -1.87
C ILE A 330 -17.11 -5.76 -3.09
N CYS A 331 -16.37 -5.88 -4.18
CA CYS A 331 -16.57 -5.07 -5.39
C CYS A 331 -17.97 -5.18 -6.02
N GLU A 332 -18.75 -6.20 -5.68
CA GLU A 332 -20.18 -6.31 -6.02
C GLU A 332 -21.09 -5.46 -5.12
N GLY A 333 -20.58 -4.85 -4.06
CA GLY A 333 -21.33 -4.04 -3.10
C GLY A 333 -21.96 -4.86 -1.98
N MET A 334 -21.55 -6.09 -1.79
CA MET A 334 -21.99 -6.95 -0.68
C MET A 334 -21.03 -6.84 0.49
N ASP A 335 -21.55 -6.95 1.70
CA ASP A 335 -20.74 -7.10 2.90
C ASP A 335 -20.06 -8.46 2.95
N TYR A 336 -18.85 -8.47 3.44
CA TYR A 336 -18.14 -9.69 3.77
C TYR A 336 -17.84 -9.69 5.27
N TRP A 337 -18.30 -10.71 5.94
CA TRP A 337 -18.04 -11.07 7.31
C TRP A 337 -18.27 -9.97 8.37
N LYS A 338 -19.07 -10.27 9.38
CA LYS A 338 -19.38 -9.38 10.51
C LYS A 338 -18.80 -9.95 11.79
N LEU A 339 -17.49 -9.81 11.96
CA LEU A 339 -16.84 -9.93 13.26
C LEU A 339 -16.49 -8.52 13.72
N ASP A 340 -16.68 -8.28 15.00
CA ASP A 340 -16.18 -7.05 15.61
C ASP A 340 -14.65 -7.13 15.79
N ARG A 341 -13.94 -6.53 14.86
CA ARG A 341 -12.47 -6.38 14.92
C ARG A 341 -12.05 -4.98 15.38
N GLY A 342 -12.97 -4.16 15.85
CA GLY A 342 -12.76 -2.73 16.05
C GLY A 342 -12.95 -1.93 14.75
N ASP A 343 -13.69 -2.46 13.78
CA ASP A 343 -13.90 -1.82 12.47
C ASP A 343 -14.56 -0.44 12.59
N GLU A 344 -15.47 -0.25 13.56
CA GLU A 344 -16.06 1.06 13.83
C GLU A 344 -15.02 2.07 14.37
N ALA A 345 -14.09 1.62 15.20
CA ALA A 345 -13.02 2.49 15.70
C ALA A 345 -12.07 2.89 14.55
N MET A 346 -11.74 1.94 13.65
CA MET A 346 -10.94 2.19 12.45
C MET A 346 -11.63 3.19 11.52
N TYR A 347 -12.94 2.99 11.27
CA TYR A 347 -13.73 3.88 10.43
C TYR A 347 -13.85 5.28 11.04
N ALA A 348 -14.20 5.38 12.32
CA ALA A 348 -14.33 6.67 13.01
C ALA A 348 -13.01 7.43 13.02
N TYR A 349 -11.90 6.77 13.32
CA TYR A 349 -10.55 7.36 13.28
C TYR A 349 -10.19 7.81 11.87
N GLY A 350 -10.22 6.90 10.91
CA GLY A 350 -9.77 7.18 9.56
C GLY A 350 -10.56 8.29 8.88
N LEU A 351 -11.89 8.22 8.97
CA LEU A 351 -12.75 9.23 8.37
C LEU A 351 -12.62 10.59 9.06
N SER A 352 -12.60 10.63 10.41
CA SER A 352 -12.43 11.91 11.13
C SER A 352 -11.07 12.55 10.86
N HIS A 353 -10.00 11.76 10.77
CA HIS A 353 -8.67 12.24 10.37
C HIS A 353 -8.71 12.87 8.97
N TYR A 354 -9.31 12.15 8.00
CA TYR A 354 -9.44 12.63 6.63
C TYR A 354 -10.22 13.95 6.54
N LEU A 355 -11.35 14.03 7.23
CA LEU A 355 -12.19 15.23 7.19
C LEU A 355 -11.48 16.47 7.73
N LEU A 356 -10.72 16.32 8.85
CA LEU A 356 -9.91 17.42 9.37
C LEU A 356 -8.78 17.78 8.41
N ALA A 357 -7.95 16.81 8.06
CA ALA A 357 -6.75 17.07 7.29
C ALA A 357 -7.06 17.51 5.85
N LYS A 358 -8.15 17.03 5.24
CA LYS A 358 -8.57 17.51 3.90
C LYS A 358 -9.08 18.95 3.93
N GLY A 359 -9.56 19.42 5.09
CA GLY A 359 -9.95 20.83 5.27
C GLY A 359 -11.17 21.27 4.49
N SER A 360 -12.06 20.35 4.09
CA SER A 360 -13.23 20.62 3.27
C SER A 360 -14.51 20.69 4.11
N PRO A 361 -15.14 21.88 4.27
CA PRO A 361 -16.43 22.00 4.97
C PRO A 361 -17.55 21.18 4.31
N THR A 362 -17.49 20.99 2.99
CA THR A 362 -18.48 20.21 2.24
C THR A 362 -18.36 18.71 2.57
N LEU A 363 -17.16 18.15 2.55
CA LEU A 363 -16.91 16.76 2.91
C LEU A 363 -17.21 16.51 4.38
N MET A 364 -16.82 17.45 5.26
CA MET A 364 -17.14 17.37 6.68
C MET A 364 -18.66 17.25 6.89
N LYS A 365 -19.45 18.16 6.32
CA LYS A 365 -20.93 18.12 6.44
C LYS A 365 -21.53 16.83 5.87
N ARG A 366 -20.93 16.29 4.81
CA ARG A 366 -21.43 15.06 4.17
C ARG A 366 -21.20 13.82 5.05
N PHE A 367 -20.04 13.70 5.70
CA PHE A 367 -19.63 12.46 6.35
C PHE A 367 -19.49 12.53 7.87
N TYR A 368 -19.67 13.70 8.49
CA TYR A 368 -19.56 13.85 9.95
C TYR A 368 -20.39 12.81 10.71
N HIS A 369 -21.65 12.63 10.32
CA HIS A 369 -22.56 11.71 11.02
C HIS A 369 -22.17 10.24 10.88
N ALA A 370 -21.51 9.85 9.80
CA ALA A 370 -21.02 8.49 9.64
C ALA A 370 -19.87 8.20 10.63
N ALA A 371 -18.91 9.13 10.74
CA ALA A 371 -17.84 9.02 11.74
C ALA A 371 -18.37 9.06 13.17
N GLU A 372 -19.33 9.94 13.43
CA GLU A 372 -20.02 10.06 14.73
C GLU A 372 -20.74 8.78 15.13
N TYR A 373 -21.51 8.16 14.22
CA TYR A 373 -22.22 6.92 14.49
C TYR A 373 -21.27 5.80 14.91
N CYS A 374 -20.13 5.64 14.19
CA CYS A 374 -19.12 4.63 14.52
C CYS A 374 -18.44 4.93 15.86
N LEU A 375 -18.14 6.19 16.16
CA LEU A 375 -17.60 6.56 17.46
C LEU A 375 -18.59 6.26 18.59
N ASP A 376 -19.86 6.63 18.42
CA ASP A 376 -20.92 6.34 19.38
C ASP A 376 -21.15 4.85 19.59
N PHE A 377 -20.97 4.04 18.53
CA PHE A 377 -21.00 2.58 18.65
C PHE A 377 -19.92 2.09 19.60
N CYS A 378 -18.68 2.56 19.44
CA CYS A 378 -17.56 2.22 20.33
C CYS A 378 -17.86 2.67 21.78
N LEU A 379 -18.34 3.91 21.97
CA LEU A 379 -18.62 4.45 23.32
C LEU A 379 -19.76 3.70 24.03
N ARG A 380 -20.76 3.19 23.32
CA ARG A 380 -21.80 2.33 23.91
C ARG A 380 -21.27 0.98 24.39
N ARG A 381 -20.12 0.53 23.89
CA ARG A 381 -19.44 -0.70 24.28
C ARG A 381 -18.33 -0.49 25.32
N LYS A 382 -18.34 0.68 25.94
CA LYS A 382 -17.40 0.97 27.02
C LYS A 382 -17.72 0.09 28.24
N MET A 383 -16.73 -0.69 28.69
CA MET A 383 -16.80 -1.56 29.85
C MET A 383 -16.74 -0.75 31.16
N GLU A 384 -16.99 -1.39 32.31
CA GLU A 384 -16.88 -0.75 33.62
C GLU A 384 -15.51 -0.15 33.91
N ASP A 385 -14.43 -0.77 33.41
CA ASP A 385 -13.06 -0.27 33.47
C ASP A 385 -12.78 0.94 32.57
N GLY A 386 -13.76 1.34 31.76
CA GLY A 386 -13.70 2.50 30.88
C GLY A 386 -12.95 2.26 29.57
N ILE A 387 -12.66 1.03 29.20
CA ILE A 387 -12.08 0.63 27.91
C ILE A 387 -13.15 0.09 26.97
N ILE A 388 -12.80 -0.04 25.68
CA ILE A 388 -13.74 -0.46 24.64
C ILE A 388 -13.71 -1.98 24.48
N GLU A 389 -14.88 -2.63 24.63
CA GLU A 389 -15.05 -4.05 24.33
C GLU A 389 -14.84 -4.30 22.85
N SER A 390 -14.04 -5.32 22.51
CA SER A 390 -13.81 -5.80 21.15
C SER A 390 -13.30 -7.23 21.19
N ALA A 391 -14.09 -8.16 20.67
CA ALA A 391 -13.80 -9.59 20.75
C ALA A 391 -12.63 -10.02 19.86
N TYR A 392 -12.30 -9.21 18.83
CA TYR A 392 -11.25 -9.50 17.88
C TYR A 392 -10.45 -8.22 17.57
N ASP A 393 -9.41 -8.37 16.77
CA ASP A 393 -8.64 -7.26 16.22
C ASP A 393 -8.43 -7.44 14.71
N GLU A 394 -7.74 -6.51 14.09
CA GLU A 394 -7.39 -6.56 12.67
C GLU A 394 -6.56 -7.80 12.28
N LEU A 395 -5.96 -8.49 13.26
CA LEU A 395 -5.20 -9.72 13.05
C LEU A 395 -6.08 -10.97 12.92
N GLU A 396 -7.40 -10.84 13.02
CA GLU A 396 -8.40 -11.86 12.67
C GLU A 396 -8.20 -13.21 13.38
N ASN A 397 -7.99 -13.19 14.70
CA ASN A 397 -7.70 -14.38 15.52
C ASN A 397 -6.37 -15.10 15.24
N ARG A 398 -5.49 -14.51 14.46
CA ARG A 398 -4.14 -15.08 14.28
C ARG A 398 -3.35 -15.08 15.58
N PHE A 399 -3.65 -14.11 16.43
CA PHE A 399 -3.20 -14.04 17.81
C PHE A 399 -4.40 -13.75 18.72
N PRO A 400 -4.40 -14.21 19.98
CA PRO A 400 -5.47 -13.89 20.93
C PRO A 400 -5.58 -12.37 21.14
N SER A 401 -6.80 -11.84 21.26
CA SER A 401 -7.08 -10.39 21.42
C SER A 401 -7.87 -10.05 22.70
N GLY A 402 -8.30 -11.05 23.47
CA GLY A 402 -9.08 -10.83 24.70
C GLY A 402 -10.52 -10.41 24.40
N ILE A 403 -11.19 -9.87 25.42
CA ILE A 403 -12.54 -9.27 25.30
C ILE A 403 -12.46 -7.76 25.03
N ALA A 404 -11.30 -7.17 25.25
CA ALA A 404 -10.94 -5.80 24.94
C ALA A 404 -9.44 -5.77 24.65
N ASN A 405 -9.04 -5.02 23.63
CA ASN A 405 -7.65 -4.94 23.19
C ASN A 405 -7.16 -3.50 23.11
N LEU A 406 -5.84 -3.39 23.14
CA LEU A 406 -5.14 -2.10 23.13
C LEU A 406 -5.38 -1.31 21.84
N SER A 407 -5.50 -2.00 20.70
CA SER A 407 -5.71 -1.38 19.39
C SER A 407 -7.05 -0.68 19.31
N THR A 408 -8.18 -1.38 19.53
CA THR A 408 -9.52 -0.80 19.44
C THR A 408 -9.72 0.38 20.41
N SER A 409 -9.23 0.25 21.66
CA SER A 409 -9.33 1.35 22.63
C SER A 409 -8.49 2.56 22.22
N SER A 410 -7.30 2.36 21.64
CA SER A 410 -6.43 3.46 21.19
C SER A 410 -6.96 4.13 19.91
N LEU A 411 -7.54 3.38 18.99
CA LEU A 411 -8.21 3.93 17.80
C LEU A 411 -9.44 4.77 18.18
N THR A 412 -10.24 4.30 19.14
CA THR A 412 -11.37 5.08 19.66
C THR A 412 -10.89 6.38 20.31
N TYR A 413 -9.79 6.34 21.07
CA TYR A 413 -9.15 7.53 21.61
C TYR A 413 -8.73 8.51 20.50
N ALA A 414 -8.12 8.01 19.43
CA ALA A 414 -7.73 8.84 18.29
C ALA A 414 -8.95 9.44 17.56
N ALA A 415 -10.03 8.67 17.41
CA ALA A 415 -11.29 9.18 16.86
C ALA A 415 -11.87 10.31 17.73
N LEU A 416 -11.88 10.17 19.05
CA LEU A 416 -12.32 11.22 19.98
C LEU A 416 -11.51 12.51 19.81
N LYS A 417 -10.18 12.40 19.67
CA LYS A 417 -9.30 13.56 19.43
C LYS A 417 -9.71 14.34 18.17
N ASN A 418 -10.03 13.63 17.10
CA ASN A 418 -10.42 14.26 15.83
C ASN A 418 -11.85 14.81 15.90
N MET A 419 -12.79 14.00 16.40
CA MET A 419 -14.21 14.33 16.42
C MET A 419 -14.52 15.54 17.30
N LYS A 420 -13.77 15.79 18.37
CA LYS A 420 -13.96 17.03 19.15
C LYS A 420 -13.70 18.29 18.31
N TYR A 421 -12.67 18.29 17.46
CA TYR A 421 -12.39 19.43 16.59
C TYR A 421 -13.41 19.53 15.45
N LEU A 422 -13.86 18.40 14.90
CA LEU A 422 -14.95 18.41 13.91
C LEU A 422 -16.27 18.93 14.52
N ALA A 423 -16.58 18.58 15.78
CA ALA A 423 -17.74 19.13 16.49
C ALA A 423 -17.61 20.65 16.69
N LYS A 424 -16.41 21.16 16.99
CA LYS A 424 -16.12 22.60 17.05
C LYS A 424 -16.39 23.28 15.71
N GLU A 425 -15.92 22.70 14.61
CA GLU A 425 -16.16 23.20 13.24
C GLU A 425 -17.64 23.15 12.83
N MET A 426 -18.40 22.19 13.37
CA MET A 426 -19.86 22.13 13.22
C MET A 426 -20.60 23.15 14.12
N GLY A 427 -19.90 23.86 15.00
CA GLY A 427 -20.48 24.79 15.97
C GLY A 427 -21.12 24.11 17.21
N ASP A 428 -20.90 22.81 17.40
CA ASP A 428 -21.42 22.05 18.53
C ASP A 428 -20.45 22.04 19.70
N THR A 429 -20.58 23.07 20.54
CA THR A 429 -19.74 23.24 21.76
C THR A 429 -20.03 22.19 22.83
N GLN A 430 -21.22 21.62 22.86
CA GLN A 430 -21.58 20.56 23.81
C GLN A 430 -20.87 19.26 23.47
N LYS A 431 -20.91 18.85 22.20
CA LYS A 431 -20.16 17.69 21.73
C LYS A 431 -18.66 17.88 21.82
N PHE A 432 -18.15 19.08 21.54
CA PHE A 432 -16.74 19.39 21.75
C PHE A 432 -16.30 19.10 23.20
N ALA A 433 -17.06 19.58 24.16
CA ALA A 433 -16.77 19.35 25.59
C ALA A 433 -16.90 17.87 25.98
N TYR A 434 -17.96 17.21 25.51
CA TYR A 434 -18.21 15.79 25.75
C TYR A 434 -17.08 14.90 25.18
N TYR A 435 -16.67 15.11 23.94
CA TYR A 435 -15.58 14.32 23.36
C TYR A 435 -14.23 14.61 24.02
N ALA A 436 -13.98 15.83 24.48
CA ALA A 436 -12.77 16.14 25.25
C ALA A 436 -12.74 15.44 26.63
N GLU A 437 -13.87 15.32 27.29
CA GLU A 437 -14.00 14.58 28.55
C GLU A 437 -13.81 13.06 28.31
N GLU A 438 -14.47 12.50 27.32
CA GLU A 438 -14.33 11.07 26.95
C GLU A 438 -12.90 10.73 26.51
N GLU A 439 -12.23 11.62 25.76
CA GLU A 439 -10.83 11.46 25.36
C GLU A 439 -9.92 11.35 26.60
N ALA A 440 -10.06 12.27 27.56
CA ALA A 440 -9.26 12.27 28.79
C ALA A 440 -9.55 11.03 29.66
N ALA A 441 -10.81 10.63 29.74
CA ALA A 441 -11.23 9.46 30.50
C ALA A 441 -10.68 8.16 29.89
N LEU A 442 -10.79 8.01 28.56
CA LEU A 442 -10.30 6.82 27.85
C LEU A 442 -8.78 6.72 27.91
N ARG A 443 -8.03 7.84 27.77
CA ARG A 443 -6.57 7.88 27.99
C ARG A 443 -6.19 7.34 29.36
N SER A 444 -6.88 7.79 30.41
CA SER A 444 -6.64 7.32 31.78
C SER A 444 -6.95 5.83 31.93
N SER A 445 -8.03 5.35 31.30
CA SER A 445 -8.44 3.96 31.36
C SER A 445 -7.47 3.03 30.60
N ILE A 446 -6.98 3.43 29.42
CA ILE A 446 -5.94 2.70 28.67
C ILE A 446 -4.69 2.54 29.54
N ASN A 447 -4.21 3.63 30.14
CA ASN A 447 -3.02 3.60 30.99
C ASN A 447 -3.19 2.78 32.27
N ARG A 448 -4.39 2.62 32.79
CA ARG A 448 -4.68 1.82 33.97
C ARG A 448 -4.88 0.35 33.64
N TYR A 449 -5.70 0.04 32.63
CA TYR A 449 -6.13 -1.32 32.32
C TYR A 449 -5.05 -2.14 31.62
N PHE A 450 -4.38 -1.54 30.64
CA PHE A 450 -3.35 -2.24 29.87
C PHE A 450 -1.93 -2.08 30.44
N ALA A 451 -1.76 -1.33 31.53
CA ALA A 451 -0.46 -1.19 32.18
C ALA A 451 0.10 -2.54 32.65
N ALA A 452 1.33 -2.84 32.27
CA ALA A 452 1.98 -4.09 32.67
C ALA A 452 3.50 -3.94 32.76
N ASN A 453 4.11 -4.72 33.67
CA ASN A 453 5.54 -4.99 33.63
C ASN A 453 5.75 -6.32 32.87
N MET A 454 6.25 -6.21 31.65
CA MET A 454 6.49 -7.37 30.79
C MET A 454 7.99 -7.53 30.53
N ARG A 455 8.56 -8.67 30.92
CA ARG A 455 10.01 -8.95 30.78
C ARG A 455 10.91 -7.89 31.44
N GLY A 456 10.40 -7.20 32.48
CA GLY A 456 11.11 -6.12 33.16
C GLY A 456 10.87 -4.71 32.58
N PHE A 457 10.11 -4.60 31.50
CA PHE A 457 9.75 -3.31 30.89
C PHE A 457 8.40 -2.81 31.41
N GLU A 458 8.36 -1.57 31.91
CA GLU A 458 7.13 -0.86 32.30
C GLU A 458 6.39 -0.38 31.04
N THR A 459 5.57 -1.25 30.45
CA THR A 459 4.89 -1.04 29.16
C THR A 459 3.41 -1.40 29.24
N TYR A 460 2.86 -1.92 28.19
CA TYR A 460 1.48 -2.37 28.06
C TYR A 460 1.41 -3.88 27.80
N GLN A 461 0.39 -4.54 28.32
CA GLN A 461 -0.13 -5.81 27.78
C GLN A 461 -1.13 -5.50 26.67
N TYR A 462 -1.25 -6.39 25.67
CA TYR A 462 -2.15 -6.15 24.55
C TYR A 462 -3.63 -6.34 24.91
N TYR A 463 -3.91 -7.29 25.80
CA TYR A 463 -5.22 -7.53 26.42
C TYR A 463 -4.99 -8.04 27.86
N ASP A 464 -6.01 -8.02 28.69
CA ASP A 464 -5.89 -8.49 30.08
C ASP A 464 -5.52 -9.98 30.15
N GLY A 465 -4.44 -10.29 30.86
CA GLY A 465 -3.85 -11.63 30.97
C GLY A 465 -2.92 -12.02 29.80
N ASN A 466 -2.59 -11.08 28.89
CA ASN A 466 -1.57 -11.33 27.87
C ASN A 466 -0.18 -11.40 28.51
N ASP A 467 0.48 -12.53 28.37
CA ASP A 467 1.79 -12.83 28.97
C ASP A 467 2.98 -12.70 28.00
N LYS A 468 2.74 -12.30 26.75
CA LYS A 468 3.76 -12.16 25.71
C LYS A 468 3.86 -10.73 25.19
N LEU A 469 5.09 -10.26 25.01
CA LEU A 469 5.34 -9.00 24.33
C LEU A 469 4.86 -9.08 22.88
N ARG A 470 4.19 -8.03 22.43
CA ARG A 470 3.77 -7.83 21.06
C ARG A 470 4.20 -6.47 20.54
N ALA A 471 4.52 -6.36 19.26
CA ALA A 471 4.84 -5.07 18.67
C ALA A 471 3.68 -4.06 18.80
N TRP A 472 2.44 -4.52 18.87
CA TRP A 472 1.23 -3.69 19.04
C TRP A 472 1.17 -2.88 20.35
N ILE A 473 2.08 -3.09 21.30
CA ILE A 473 2.26 -2.15 22.44
C ILE A 473 2.65 -0.74 21.98
N CYS A 474 3.05 -0.57 20.73
CA CYS A 474 3.35 0.72 20.10
C CYS A 474 2.10 1.59 19.85
N ILE A 475 0.90 0.99 19.73
CA ILE A 475 -0.31 1.70 19.30
C ILE A 475 -0.66 2.93 20.18
N PRO A 476 -0.59 2.88 21.52
CA PRO A 476 -0.76 4.08 22.33
C PRO A 476 0.19 5.20 21.93
N LEU A 477 1.46 4.88 21.64
CA LEU A 477 2.46 5.88 21.25
C LEU A 477 2.09 6.55 19.93
N VAL A 478 1.54 5.79 18.96
CA VAL A 478 1.08 6.30 17.65
C VAL A 478 0.10 7.46 17.82
N PHE A 479 -0.75 7.38 18.84
CA PHE A 479 -1.79 8.39 19.10
C PHE A 479 -1.41 9.40 20.20
N GLY A 480 -0.16 9.33 20.68
CA GLY A 480 0.38 10.28 21.66
C GLY A 480 -0.01 9.98 23.11
N ILE A 481 -0.35 8.73 23.44
CA ILE A 481 -0.46 8.22 24.81
C ILE A 481 0.95 7.80 25.23
N ASP A 482 1.65 8.66 25.99
CA ASP A 482 3.10 8.59 26.20
C ASP A 482 3.54 8.31 27.65
N GLU A 483 2.60 8.00 28.55
CA GLU A 483 2.90 7.77 29.98
C GLU A 483 3.87 6.60 30.19
N ARG A 484 3.88 5.61 29.29
CA ARG A 484 4.78 4.46 29.35
C ARG A 484 5.77 4.39 28.20
N LYS A 485 6.06 5.53 27.56
CA LYS A 485 6.87 5.59 26.35
C LYS A 485 8.27 5.01 26.50
N GLU A 486 8.94 5.25 27.65
CA GLU A 486 10.32 4.76 27.84
C GLU A 486 10.38 3.24 27.94
N GLY A 487 9.53 2.63 28.77
CA GLY A 487 9.47 1.18 28.91
C GLY A 487 8.99 0.49 27.61
N THR A 488 8.04 1.12 26.91
CA THR A 488 7.57 0.63 25.60
C THR A 488 8.66 0.71 24.54
N ARG A 489 9.42 1.81 24.48
CA ARG A 489 10.58 1.95 23.61
C ARG A 489 11.62 0.85 23.86
N GLN A 490 11.96 0.64 25.14
CA GLN A 490 12.92 -0.40 25.53
C GLN A 490 12.43 -1.81 25.15
N ALA A 491 11.14 -2.09 25.36
CA ALA A 491 10.54 -3.38 24.97
C ALA A 491 10.58 -3.58 23.44
N LEU A 492 10.17 -2.56 22.68
CA LEU A 492 10.19 -2.61 21.21
C LEU A 492 11.60 -2.85 20.66
N LEU A 493 12.60 -2.14 21.16
CA LEU A 493 13.99 -2.22 20.66
C LEU A 493 14.79 -3.38 21.29
N SER A 494 14.17 -4.22 22.12
CA SER A 494 14.81 -5.38 22.71
C SER A 494 14.91 -6.54 21.73
N ASP A 495 15.79 -7.51 22.03
CA ASP A 495 15.94 -8.76 21.28
C ASP A 495 14.66 -9.62 21.28
N TYR A 496 13.66 -9.31 22.12
CA TYR A 496 12.36 -9.98 22.08
C TYR A 496 11.55 -9.60 20.85
N LEU A 497 11.68 -8.38 20.36
CA LEU A 497 10.83 -7.84 19.31
C LEU A 497 11.58 -7.29 18.09
N TYR A 498 12.85 -6.88 18.20
CA TYR A 498 13.58 -6.24 17.10
C TYR A 498 14.73 -7.10 16.59
N ASN A 499 14.78 -7.34 15.29
CA ASN A 499 15.80 -8.18 14.67
C ASN A 499 16.92 -7.39 13.93
N GLY A 500 16.93 -6.07 14.07
CA GLY A 500 17.91 -5.19 13.44
C GLY A 500 17.36 -4.38 12.26
N TYR A 501 16.26 -4.81 11.62
CA TYR A 501 15.61 -4.07 10.54
C TYR A 501 14.07 -4.01 10.65
N ALA A 502 13.44 -4.98 11.34
CA ALA A 502 11.99 -5.05 11.48
C ALA A 502 11.59 -5.58 12.86
N PHE A 503 10.31 -5.44 13.21
CA PHE A 503 9.78 -5.89 14.49
C PHE A 503 8.98 -7.18 14.33
N TYR A 504 9.31 -8.19 15.15
CA TYR A 504 8.48 -9.38 15.27
C TYR A 504 7.09 -9.02 15.79
N THR A 505 6.07 -9.63 15.21
CA THR A 505 4.69 -9.40 15.65
C THR A 505 4.49 -9.74 17.12
N GLN A 506 5.16 -10.81 17.60
CA GLN A 506 5.12 -11.27 18.99
C GLN A 506 6.46 -11.91 19.37
N GLU A 507 6.85 -11.79 20.64
CA GLU A 507 8.04 -12.50 21.17
C GLU A 507 7.94 -14.01 20.97
N GLY A 508 9.08 -14.62 20.66
CA GLY A 508 9.15 -16.08 20.40
C GLY A 508 8.54 -16.51 19.08
N ASN A 509 8.12 -15.58 18.24
CA ASN A 509 7.62 -15.82 16.90
C ASN A 509 8.51 -15.08 15.89
N ILE A 510 8.79 -15.68 14.73
CA ILE A 510 9.60 -15.07 13.68
C ILE A 510 8.78 -14.30 12.64
N THR A 511 7.46 -14.23 12.80
CA THR A 511 6.60 -13.46 11.89
C THR A 511 6.95 -11.99 11.97
N ILE A 512 7.29 -11.43 10.82
CA ILE A 512 7.49 -10.01 10.60
C ILE A 512 6.32 -9.52 9.77
N TRP A 513 5.56 -8.62 10.33
CA TRP A 513 4.56 -7.86 9.63
C TRP A 513 5.03 -6.42 9.42
N ASP A 514 5.02 -5.93 8.20
CA ASP A 514 5.42 -4.55 7.93
C ASP A 514 4.54 -3.57 8.71
N ARG A 515 3.27 -3.89 8.87
CA ARG A 515 2.33 -3.15 9.71
C ARG A 515 2.87 -2.94 11.13
N SER A 516 3.30 -4.01 11.82
CA SER A 516 3.85 -3.89 13.18
C SER A 516 5.15 -3.09 13.21
N THR A 517 5.98 -3.23 12.18
CA THR A 517 7.22 -2.48 12.05
C THR A 517 6.94 -0.99 11.86
N LEU A 518 6.05 -0.65 10.93
CA LEU A 518 5.79 0.75 10.57
C LEU A 518 4.99 1.49 11.64
N TYR A 519 4.06 0.82 12.33
CA TYR A 519 3.41 1.38 13.51
C TYR A 519 4.38 1.63 14.67
N SER A 520 5.32 0.71 14.91
CA SER A 520 6.35 0.91 15.93
C SER A 520 7.23 2.12 15.60
N ILE A 521 7.67 2.27 14.36
CA ILE A 521 8.45 3.42 13.88
C ILE A 521 7.63 4.72 14.02
N ARG A 522 6.37 4.72 13.56
CA ARG A 522 5.47 5.88 13.69
C ARG A 522 5.28 6.29 15.15
N GLY A 523 5.06 5.32 16.03
CA GLY A 523 4.91 5.58 17.48
C GLY A 523 6.18 6.14 18.11
N LEU A 524 7.35 5.62 17.79
CA LEU A 524 8.64 6.12 18.27
C LEU A 524 8.87 7.58 17.84
N PHE A 525 8.63 7.92 16.58
CA PHE A 525 8.68 9.31 16.11
C PHE A 525 7.68 10.19 16.88
N LYS A 526 6.42 9.76 16.98
CA LYS A 526 5.34 10.55 17.57
C LYS A 526 5.61 10.98 19.01
N VAL A 527 6.34 10.16 19.78
CA VAL A 527 6.65 10.46 21.18
C VAL A 527 8.07 10.99 21.41
N GLY A 528 8.78 11.36 20.32
CA GLY A 528 10.05 12.09 20.38
C GLY A 528 11.32 11.24 20.40
N TYR A 529 11.26 9.94 20.10
CA TYR A 529 12.45 9.08 19.92
C TYR A 529 12.94 9.07 18.47
N ALA A 530 13.19 10.27 17.94
CA ALA A 530 13.47 10.50 16.53
C ALA A 530 14.67 9.72 15.98
N ASP A 531 15.78 9.62 16.76
CA ASP A 531 16.98 8.90 16.34
C ASP A 531 16.75 7.39 16.24
N ASP A 532 16.06 6.80 17.21
CA ASP A 532 15.75 5.37 17.17
C ASP A 532 14.78 5.06 16.02
N ALA A 533 13.76 5.90 15.84
CA ALA A 533 12.77 5.75 14.79
C ALA A 533 13.41 5.86 13.40
N LEU A 534 14.29 6.85 13.16
CA LEU A 534 15.00 6.99 11.89
C LEU A 534 15.93 5.81 11.63
N ARG A 535 16.65 5.35 12.65
CA ARG A 535 17.54 4.18 12.53
C ARG A 535 16.74 2.93 12.10
N CYS A 536 15.56 2.70 12.71
CA CYS A 536 14.69 1.60 12.34
C CYS A 536 14.10 1.79 10.94
N LEU A 537 13.62 2.99 10.60
CA LEU A 537 13.06 3.29 9.28
C LEU A 537 14.10 3.08 8.18
N ARG A 538 15.34 3.57 8.39
CA ARG A 538 16.42 3.43 7.42
C ARG A 538 16.81 1.97 7.23
N ALA A 539 16.97 1.19 8.31
CA ALA A 539 17.32 -0.22 8.24
C ALA A 539 16.22 -1.05 7.52
N TYR A 540 14.95 -0.78 7.83
CA TYR A 540 13.80 -1.38 7.15
C TYR A 540 13.79 -1.02 5.65
N SER A 541 13.99 0.27 5.33
CA SER A 541 14.00 0.75 3.94
C SER A 541 15.14 0.16 3.12
N GLU A 542 16.33 0.04 3.70
CA GLU A 542 17.49 -0.58 3.06
C GLU A 542 17.23 -2.05 2.71
N GLU A 543 16.66 -2.82 3.65
CA GLU A 543 16.31 -4.22 3.42
C GLU A 543 15.28 -4.35 2.28
N ARG A 544 14.26 -3.50 2.26
CA ARG A 544 13.21 -3.52 1.24
C ARG A 544 13.68 -3.10 -0.14
N LEU A 545 14.42 -1.99 -0.23
CA LEU A 545 14.84 -1.41 -1.50
C LEU A 545 16.02 -2.16 -2.14
N LEU A 546 16.98 -2.59 -1.31
CA LEU A 546 18.29 -3.00 -1.82
C LEU A 546 18.54 -4.50 -1.70
N CYS A 547 17.86 -5.21 -0.80
CA CYS A 547 18.10 -6.62 -0.52
C CYS A 547 16.94 -7.51 -0.96
N GLU A 548 15.73 -7.13 -0.63
CA GLU A 548 14.54 -7.92 -0.91
C GLU A 548 13.90 -7.56 -2.27
N ARG A 549 12.99 -8.39 -2.72
CA ARG A 549 12.39 -8.32 -4.05
C ARG A 549 11.31 -7.26 -4.22
N THR A 550 10.75 -6.75 -3.12
CA THR A 550 9.60 -5.86 -3.15
C THR A 550 9.97 -4.50 -2.57
N PRO A 551 10.08 -3.44 -3.40
CA PRO A 551 10.59 -2.14 -2.97
C PRO A 551 9.54 -1.25 -2.29
N TYR A 552 8.52 -1.83 -1.68
CA TYR A 552 7.47 -1.17 -0.91
C TYR A 552 6.99 -2.06 0.22
N ALA A 553 6.28 -1.49 1.19
CA ALA A 553 5.76 -2.23 2.33
C ALA A 553 4.63 -3.19 1.91
N VAL A 554 4.61 -4.38 2.51
CA VAL A 554 3.61 -5.43 2.28
C VAL A 554 3.08 -5.98 3.60
N GLU A 555 2.00 -6.76 3.54
CA GLU A 555 1.35 -7.28 4.75
C GLU A 555 2.29 -8.13 5.60
N ALA A 556 2.96 -9.10 5.04
CA ALA A 556 3.90 -9.94 5.79
C ALA A 556 5.13 -10.29 4.95
N ILE A 557 6.31 -10.29 5.58
CA ILE A 557 7.57 -10.70 4.95
C ILE A 557 7.88 -12.17 5.24
N ARG A 558 7.65 -12.61 6.47
CA ARG A 558 8.07 -13.93 6.98
C ARG A 558 7.13 -14.42 8.06
N ASP A 559 6.86 -15.71 8.09
CA ASP A 559 6.18 -16.39 9.18
C ASP A 559 6.91 -17.66 9.62
N GLU A 560 6.47 -18.28 10.73
CA GLU A 560 7.12 -19.44 11.33
C GLU A 560 7.12 -20.68 10.42
N ASP A 561 6.11 -20.82 9.59
CA ASP A 561 5.91 -21.99 8.74
C ASP A 561 6.51 -21.81 7.34
N GLY A 562 7.06 -20.62 7.03
CA GLY A 562 7.40 -20.22 5.67
C GLY A 562 6.17 -20.11 4.78
N ARG A 563 5.00 -20.18 5.36
CA ARG A 563 3.68 -19.98 4.78
C ARG A 563 3.23 -18.59 5.13
N GLY A 564 3.90 -17.58 4.61
CA GLY A 564 3.42 -16.23 4.76
C GLY A 564 1.96 -16.14 4.32
N TRP A 565 1.13 -15.46 5.06
CA TRP A 565 -0.30 -15.34 4.74
C TRP A 565 -0.52 -14.57 3.47
N ALA A 566 0.35 -13.59 3.23
CA ALA A 566 0.53 -12.96 1.95
C ALA A 566 1.59 -13.67 1.10
N GLY A 567 2.40 -14.54 1.71
CA GLY A 567 3.56 -15.16 1.11
C GLY A 567 3.39 -16.61 0.67
N GLU A 568 2.20 -17.20 0.76
CA GLU A 568 1.93 -18.54 0.22
C GLU A 568 2.24 -18.63 -1.28
N SER A 569 2.36 -17.51 -1.93
CA SER A 569 2.99 -17.43 -3.23
C SER A 569 3.73 -16.11 -3.37
N LYS A 570 4.88 -16.16 -4.01
CA LYS A 570 5.64 -15.00 -4.49
C LYS A 570 4.81 -14.04 -5.37
N LYS A 571 3.52 -14.27 -5.55
CA LYS A 571 2.57 -13.49 -6.35
C LYS A 571 1.59 -12.68 -5.51
N SER A 572 1.67 -12.73 -4.20
CA SER A 572 0.80 -11.96 -3.31
C SER A 572 1.53 -10.72 -2.81
N HIS A 573 1.08 -9.55 -3.24
CA HIS A 573 1.68 -8.25 -2.93
C HIS A 573 0.67 -7.37 -2.19
N LEU A 574 0.08 -7.87 -1.10
CA LEU A 574 -0.77 -7.07 -0.23
C LEU A 574 0.07 -5.93 0.33
N SER A 575 -0.30 -4.69 0.05
CA SER A 575 0.58 -3.53 0.26
C SER A 575 -0.11 -2.29 0.83
N ALA A 576 -1.25 -2.45 1.49
CA ALA A 576 -1.91 -1.35 2.22
C ALA A 576 -0.98 -0.73 3.28
N GLU A 577 -0.04 -1.49 3.81
CA GLU A 577 1.01 -1.06 4.73
C GLU A 577 1.91 0.05 4.16
N SER A 578 1.96 0.20 2.85
CA SER A 578 2.66 1.33 2.23
C SER A 578 2.06 2.68 2.66
N CYS A 579 0.75 2.74 2.95
CA CYS A 579 0.11 3.92 3.54
C CYS A 579 0.64 4.19 4.97
N VAL A 580 0.87 3.12 5.75
CA VAL A 580 1.38 3.24 7.13
C VAL A 580 2.80 3.79 7.14
N LEU A 581 3.64 3.44 6.14
CA LEU A 581 4.97 4.05 5.99
C LEU A 581 4.85 5.56 5.70
N CYS A 582 3.96 5.94 4.80
CA CYS A 582 3.73 7.35 4.50
C CYS A 582 3.27 8.13 5.76
N LEU A 583 2.39 7.53 6.57
CA LEU A 583 1.95 8.09 7.86
C LEU A 583 3.06 8.09 8.92
N ALA A 584 4.02 7.16 8.87
CA ALA A 584 5.18 7.21 9.76
C ALA A 584 6.04 8.46 9.50
N VAL A 585 5.96 9.02 8.29
CA VAL A 585 6.59 10.31 7.95
C VAL A 585 5.69 11.48 8.36
N THR A 586 4.46 11.57 7.84
CA THR A 586 3.59 12.74 8.10
C THR A 586 3.21 12.89 9.56
N ASP A 587 2.61 11.86 10.13
CA ASP A 587 2.09 11.88 11.51
C ASP A 587 3.16 11.49 12.53
N GLY A 588 4.21 10.78 12.09
CA GLY A 588 5.34 10.36 12.90
C GLY A 588 6.47 11.38 12.93
N LEU A 589 7.32 11.40 11.88
CA LEU A 589 8.51 12.27 11.82
C LEU A 589 8.15 13.76 11.95
N PHE A 590 7.14 14.23 11.21
CA PHE A 590 6.66 15.61 11.31
C PHE A 590 5.62 15.79 12.41
N GLY A 591 4.99 14.72 12.90
CA GLY A 591 4.02 14.75 13.99
C GLY A 591 2.77 15.58 13.69
N ILE A 592 2.33 15.66 12.43
CA ILE A 592 1.16 16.42 11.99
C ILE A 592 -0.10 15.87 12.65
N GLU A 593 -0.95 16.77 13.16
CA GLU A 593 -2.22 16.44 13.83
C GLU A 593 -3.22 17.58 13.63
N GLY A 594 -4.36 17.30 13.00
CA GLY A 594 -5.40 18.30 12.74
C GLY A 594 -6.04 18.84 14.02
N THR A 595 -6.24 20.16 14.08
CA THR A 595 -6.92 20.88 15.18
C THR A 595 -8.11 21.71 14.70
N GLY A 596 -8.38 21.66 13.41
CA GLY A 596 -9.47 22.31 12.70
C GLY A 596 -9.35 22.07 11.21
N LEU A 597 -10.32 22.53 10.43
CA LEU A 597 -10.29 22.39 8.97
C LEU A 597 -9.15 23.19 8.31
N ARG A 598 -8.70 24.26 8.98
CA ARG A 598 -7.61 25.11 8.48
C ARG A 598 -6.48 25.25 9.50
N SER A 599 -6.38 24.31 10.46
CA SER A 599 -5.36 24.35 11.49
C SER A 599 -4.87 22.97 11.87
N PHE A 600 -3.60 22.91 12.21
CA PHE A 600 -2.94 21.71 12.69
C PHE A 600 -1.86 22.07 13.70
N ARG A 601 -1.47 21.10 14.49
CA ARG A 601 -0.22 21.12 15.24
C ARG A 601 0.76 20.16 14.63
N PHE A 602 2.04 20.40 14.81
CA PHE A 602 3.09 19.44 14.49
C PHE A 602 4.24 19.54 15.50
N TYR A 603 5.05 18.51 15.55
CA TYR A 603 6.18 18.44 16.45
C TYR A 603 7.48 18.43 15.62
N PRO A 604 8.13 19.60 15.41
CA PRO A 604 9.34 19.70 14.60
C PRO A 604 10.52 19.05 15.33
N GLN A 605 10.90 17.86 14.91
CA GLN A 605 12.04 17.12 15.40
C GLN A 605 13.00 16.82 14.27
N LEU A 606 14.31 16.83 14.55
CA LEU A 606 15.32 16.52 13.57
C LEU A 606 16.28 15.46 14.14
N PRO A 607 16.24 14.20 13.65
CA PRO A 607 17.18 13.17 14.05
C PRO A 607 18.63 13.61 13.89
N ALA A 608 19.51 13.13 14.76
CA ALA A 608 20.92 13.54 14.75
C ALA A 608 21.66 13.18 13.46
N ALA A 609 21.22 12.17 12.74
CA ALA A 609 21.82 11.73 11.48
C ALA A 609 21.43 12.58 10.28
N LEU A 610 20.43 13.48 10.39
CA LEU A 610 19.95 14.30 9.28
C LEU A 610 20.39 15.76 9.45
N ASP A 611 20.72 16.42 8.36
CA ASP A 611 20.97 17.87 8.35
C ASP A 611 19.67 18.67 8.22
N HIS A 612 18.67 18.09 7.57
CA HIS A 612 17.34 18.65 7.37
C HIS A 612 16.29 17.56 7.20
N ALA A 613 15.02 17.93 7.36
CA ALA A 613 13.87 17.15 6.94
C ALA A 613 12.82 18.11 6.34
N TYR A 614 12.54 17.95 5.06
CA TYR A 614 11.54 18.74 4.35
C TYR A 614 10.40 17.86 3.89
N LEU A 615 9.18 18.33 4.09
CA LEU A 615 7.98 17.75 3.52
C LEU A 615 7.36 18.81 2.62
N LYS A 616 7.46 18.63 1.31
CA LYS A 616 7.13 19.65 0.31
C LYS A 616 5.81 19.33 -0.38
N ASN A 617 5.09 20.36 -0.80
CA ASN A 617 3.85 20.23 -1.57
C ASN A 617 2.81 19.37 -0.85
N VAL A 618 2.58 19.63 0.43
CA VAL A 618 1.58 18.93 1.24
C VAL A 618 0.20 19.53 0.97
N HIS A 619 -0.74 18.71 0.53
CA HIS A 619 -2.11 19.13 0.24
C HIS A 619 -3.02 18.78 1.43
N ALA A 620 -3.08 19.66 2.43
CA ALA A 620 -3.90 19.43 3.62
C ALA A 620 -4.40 20.75 4.24
N PHE A 621 -5.41 20.65 5.10
CA PHE A 621 -5.99 21.77 5.82
C PHE A 621 -6.46 22.93 4.92
N GLY A 622 -6.95 22.56 3.72
CA GLY A 622 -7.43 23.52 2.72
C GLY A 622 -6.33 24.37 2.09
N GLU A 623 -5.06 24.00 2.24
CA GLU A 623 -3.90 24.69 1.69
C GLU A 623 -2.88 23.74 1.06
N ILE A 624 -1.94 24.32 0.31
CA ILE A 624 -0.73 23.64 -0.17
C ILE A 624 0.46 24.29 0.53
N PHE A 625 1.22 23.52 1.27
CA PHE A 625 2.32 24.06 2.07
C PHE A 625 3.54 23.15 2.10
N ASP A 626 4.68 23.75 2.46
CA ASP A 626 5.91 23.04 2.79
C ASP A 626 6.19 23.13 4.29
N LEU A 627 6.67 22.03 4.88
CA LEU A 627 7.31 21.99 6.19
C LEU A 627 8.82 21.83 5.98
N ARG A 628 9.61 22.73 6.55
CA ARG A 628 11.08 22.65 6.54
C ARG A 628 11.59 22.63 7.96
N VAL A 629 12.32 21.58 8.30
CA VAL A 629 12.93 21.39 9.62
C VAL A 629 14.44 21.31 9.45
N GLU A 630 15.16 22.19 10.14
CA GLU A 630 16.61 22.31 10.10
C GLU A 630 17.16 22.43 11.54
N ARG A 631 18.48 22.38 11.73
CA ARG A 631 19.10 22.46 13.06
C ARG A 631 18.77 23.74 13.84
N ASN A 632 18.45 24.81 13.15
CA ASN A 632 18.13 26.12 13.74
C ASN A 632 16.62 26.33 13.98
N GLY A 633 15.76 25.36 13.65
CA GLY A 633 14.31 25.45 13.85
C GLY A 633 13.52 24.98 12.65
N TYR A 634 12.26 25.40 12.57
CA TYR A 634 11.37 25.05 11.48
C TYR A 634 10.83 26.28 10.74
N GLN A 635 10.37 26.04 9.53
CA GLN A 635 9.61 26.99 8.70
C GLN A 635 8.38 26.27 8.09
N VAL A 636 7.25 26.97 8.07
CA VAL A 636 6.08 26.60 7.27
C VAL A 636 5.96 27.61 6.14
N LEU A 637 5.83 27.12 4.89
CA LEU A 637 5.73 27.98 3.72
C LEU A 637 4.42 27.70 2.96
N VAL A 638 3.75 28.75 2.52
CA VAL A 638 2.62 28.69 1.57
C VAL A 638 3.00 29.54 0.36
N ASP A 639 2.89 28.99 -0.84
CA ASP A 639 3.32 29.64 -2.09
C ASP A 639 4.76 30.20 -2.02
N GLY A 640 5.66 29.47 -1.36
CA GLY A 640 7.05 29.86 -1.17
C GLY A 640 7.28 30.99 -0.16
N ARG A 641 6.23 31.48 0.51
CA ARG A 641 6.32 32.51 1.56
C ARG A 641 6.28 31.88 2.93
N VAL A 642 7.19 32.27 3.80
CA VAL A 642 7.22 31.81 5.20
C VAL A 642 6.03 32.40 5.94
N VAL A 643 5.15 31.51 6.47
CA VAL A 643 3.98 31.87 7.27
C VAL A 643 4.15 31.58 8.76
N ALA A 644 5.03 30.66 9.12
CA ALA A 644 5.38 30.38 10.51
C ALA A 644 6.85 29.92 10.65
N VAL A 645 7.45 30.21 11.78
CA VAL A 645 8.79 29.78 12.19
C VAL A 645 8.82 29.48 13.69
N GLY A 646 9.71 28.64 14.14
CA GLY A 646 9.90 28.38 15.56
C GLY A 646 11.05 27.39 15.84
N PRO A 647 11.27 27.07 17.14
CA PRO A 647 12.33 26.16 17.56
C PRO A 647 11.99 24.70 17.29
N LEU A 648 12.99 23.82 17.42
CA LEU A 648 12.81 22.36 17.44
C LEU A 648 12.29 21.87 18.79
N ASN A 649 11.70 20.69 18.77
CA ASN A 649 11.28 19.92 19.96
C ASN A 649 10.22 20.63 20.84
N GLU A 650 9.48 21.53 20.25
CA GLU A 650 8.29 22.15 20.85
C GLU A 650 7.11 22.01 19.89
N THR A 651 5.93 21.71 20.43
CA THR A 651 4.72 21.61 19.61
C THR A 651 4.38 22.97 19.01
N ALA A 652 4.28 23.05 17.70
CA ALA A 652 3.86 24.23 16.97
C ALA A 652 2.38 24.14 16.59
N GLU A 653 1.64 25.24 16.78
CA GLU A 653 0.25 25.39 16.34
C GLU A 653 0.24 26.28 15.08
N ILE A 654 -0.30 25.77 13.99
CA ILE A 654 -0.37 26.46 12.69
C ILE A 654 -1.84 26.66 12.31
N SER A 655 -2.18 27.86 11.87
CA SER A 655 -3.51 28.21 11.34
C SER A 655 -3.35 28.90 10.00
N PHE A 656 -4.12 28.50 9.04
CA PHE A 656 -4.25 29.13 7.73
C PHE A 656 -5.54 29.95 7.72
N ASP A 657 -5.42 31.24 7.94
CA ASP A 657 -6.55 32.18 7.99
C ASP A 657 -7.07 32.55 6.58
#